data_175b5599cc99ad4a7fccd73a0c1e94e6
#
_entry.id   175b5599cc99ad4a7fccd73a0c1e94e6
#
_cell.length_a   1.000
_cell.length_b   1.000
_cell.length_c   1.000
_cell.angle_alpha   90.00
_cell.angle_beta   90.00
_cell.angle_gamma   90.00
#
_symmetry.space_group_name_H-M   'P 1'
#
loop_
_entity.id
_entity.type
_entity.pdbx_description
1 polymer ?
#
loop_
_entity_poly.entity_id
_entity_poly.type
_entity_poly.pdbx_seq_one_letter_code
_entity_poly.pdbx_strand_id
1 'polypeptide(L)'
;MKKSTVLFALVAAGMARSALAAEPTPFNVQQLVNLNKLHSAAVSNDGKSLVYGVKVVDDQGEASSDLYLLDLTNKNAQPKQITAAAGTEHDVSFSADNKSIYFLASRTGSSQLYQLALNGGEAMAVTDLPLDINGYKLSQDGKQVVMTMRVFPECKDLACSKDKFTAIDESKTSGREYKQLMVRHWDTWEDHARNHLFVAQLNGKKITEPTNVTANRDTETPPKPFSGMEEVTFTPDGKHVVYSAKAPSRDQAWTTNYDLWQVPVTGGETLNLTEANTAWDSQPTFSADGRYLAYLAMTKPGYEADRYRIMLRDNVTGQEKEVAPLWDRSPSSLTFSADGRTLYVTAQDLGQVSIFEVNTQFGDVRPIYNQGSNSLIAVTNNQLIFKKSSLVEPGDLFSVTSEGEQLTQLTDVNKDKLANIKFGEYEQFNFKGWNDETVHGYWIKPANYVEGKQYPIAYLVHGGPQGSFGNSFSGRWNAQLWAGAGYGVVMVDFHGSTGYGQAFTDSIGKDWGGKPLEDLKKGMASVTAQQPWLDANNACALGGSYGGYMMNWFQGNWNDGFQCLVNHAGLFDMRSMYYVTEELWFPEYEFGGTYDKNKELFEKFNPVNYVENWKTPMLVIHGEKDYRVPYGQGLAAYTYMQRNGIPSELLVFPDENHWILNQDNLQQWYKNVLGWMDRWTAK
;
A
#
# COMPACT_ATOMS: atom_id res chain seq x y z
N MET A 1 -26.69 -47.06 78.66
CA MET A 1 -26.69 -47.19 77.23
C MET A 1 -26.39 -45.82 76.60
N LYS A 2 -25.10 -45.57 76.27
CA LYS A 2 -24.66 -44.32 75.62
C LYS A 2 -24.35 -44.58 74.20
N LYS A 3 -25.00 -43.83 73.25
CA LYS A 3 -24.72 -43.89 71.85
C LYS A 3 -23.58 -42.93 71.54
N SER A 4 -22.47 -43.45 71.02
CA SER A 4 -21.35 -42.62 70.47
C SER A 4 -21.66 -42.31 69.01
N THR A 5 -21.67 -41.04 68.67
CA THR A 5 -21.76 -40.54 67.31
C THR A 5 -20.33 -40.26 66.81
N VAL A 6 -19.90 -40.97 65.75
CA VAL A 6 -18.60 -40.76 65.10
C VAL A 6 -18.84 -39.71 63.98
N LEU A 7 -18.09 -38.61 64.07
CA LEU A 7 -18.11 -37.52 63.08
C LEU A 7 -16.99 -37.80 62.06
N PHE A 8 -17.38 -38.07 60.79
CA PHE A 8 -16.46 -38.15 59.65
C PHE A 8 -16.20 -36.74 59.10
N ALA A 9 -14.97 -36.26 59.25
CA ALA A 9 -14.50 -35.05 58.60
C ALA A 9 -14.03 -35.43 57.17
N LEU A 10 -14.73 -34.96 56.11
CA LEU A 10 -14.27 -34.98 54.73
C LEU A 10 -13.27 -33.84 54.53
N VAL A 11 -11.99 -34.16 54.33
CA VAL A 11 -10.98 -33.22 53.84
C VAL A 11 -11.15 -33.13 52.30
N ALA A 12 -11.74 -32.05 51.81
CA ALA A 12 -11.75 -31.72 50.39
C ALA A 12 -10.38 -31.16 49.98
N ALA A 13 -9.54 -31.98 49.38
CA ALA A 13 -8.31 -31.54 48.74
C ALA A 13 -8.69 -30.78 47.44
N GLY A 14 -8.73 -29.47 47.48
CA GLY A 14 -8.84 -28.61 46.31
C GLY A 14 -7.58 -28.73 45.46
N MET A 15 -7.63 -29.49 44.37
CA MET A 15 -6.62 -29.43 43.33
C MET A 15 -6.80 -28.10 42.57
N ALA A 16 -5.97 -27.11 42.89
CA ALA A 16 -5.77 -25.94 42.06
C ALA A 16 -5.15 -26.44 40.73
N ARG A 17 -5.93 -26.60 39.70
CA ARG A 17 -5.41 -26.69 38.34
C ARG A 17 -4.78 -25.34 38.01
N SER A 18 -3.44 -25.25 38.13
CA SER A 18 -2.69 -24.22 37.44
C SER A 18 -3.03 -24.40 35.96
N ALA A 19 -3.77 -23.43 35.35
CA ALA A 19 -3.90 -23.34 33.92
C ALA A 19 -2.47 -23.11 33.39
N LEU A 20 -1.87 -24.17 32.83
CA LEU A 20 -0.68 -24.00 32.00
C LEU A 20 -1.08 -23.05 30.88
N ALA A 21 -0.41 -21.91 30.81
CA ALA A 21 -0.56 -21.01 29.67
C ALA A 21 -0.28 -21.85 28.40
N ALA A 22 -1.17 -21.76 27.42
CA ALA A 22 -0.98 -22.46 26.16
C ALA A 22 0.36 -22.02 25.55
N GLU A 23 1.16 -22.96 25.07
CA GLU A 23 2.41 -22.61 24.38
C GLU A 23 2.08 -21.76 23.13
N PRO A 24 2.86 -20.69 22.86
CA PRO A 24 2.66 -19.87 21.68
C PRO A 24 2.72 -20.71 20.40
N THR A 25 1.76 -20.47 19.51
CA THR A 25 1.65 -21.19 18.23
C THR A 25 2.33 -20.41 17.11
N PRO A 26 2.97 -21.08 16.13
CA PRO A 26 3.49 -20.42 14.93
C PRO A 26 2.42 -19.64 14.20
N PHE A 27 2.79 -18.45 13.69
CA PHE A 27 1.89 -17.58 12.94
C PHE A 27 1.39 -18.25 11.65
N ASN A 28 0.10 -18.17 11.37
CA ASN A 28 -0.55 -18.80 10.22
C ASN A 28 -1.56 -17.85 9.53
N VAL A 29 -2.07 -18.25 8.36
CA VAL A 29 -2.95 -17.42 7.55
C VAL A 29 -4.29 -17.13 8.22
N GLN A 30 -4.85 -18.06 9.00
CA GLN A 30 -6.09 -17.81 9.75
C GLN A 30 -5.91 -16.70 10.78
N GLN A 31 -4.76 -16.69 11.45
CA GLN A 31 -4.42 -15.61 12.39
C GLN A 31 -4.22 -14.28 11.64
N LEU A 32 -3.56 -14.28 10.46
CA LEU A 32 -3.38 -13.07 9.64
C LEU A 32 -4.72 -12.43 9.26
N VAL A 33 -5.67 -13.22 8.73
CA VAL A 33 -6.96 -12.68 8.28
C VAL A 33 -7.83 -12.20 9.44
N ASN A 34 -7.63 -12.75 10.63
CA ASN A 34 -8.36 -12.38 11.84
C ASN A 34 -7.75 -11.16 12.59
N LEU A 35 -6.59 -10.64 12.19
CA LEU A 35 -6.03 -9.47 12.84
C LEU A 35 -6.93 -8.23 12.66
N ASN A 36 -7.04 -7.45 13.73
CA ASN A 36 -7.65 -6.13 13.66
C ASN A 36 -6.81 -5.21 12.77
N LYS A 37 -7.47 -4.37 11.97
CA LYS A 37 -6.78 -3.46 11.04
C LYS A 37 -7.06 -2.01 11.41
N LEU A 38 -6.02 -1.30 11.79
CA LEU A 38 -6.06 0.14 11.97
C LEU A 38 -6.00 0.80 10.58
N HIS A 39 -7.03 1.58 10.20
CA HIS A 39 -7.20 2.05 8.82
C HIS A 39 -7.20 3.58 8.65
N SER A 40 -7.68 4.34 9.61
CA SER A 40 -7.67 5.81 9.56
C SER A 40 -7.33 6.39 10.92
N ALA A 41 -6.69 7.54 10.95
CA ALA A 41 -6.39 8.25 12.19
C ALA A 41 -6.28 9.76 11.95
N ALA A 42 -6.71 10.55 12.92
CA ALA A 42 -6.57 12.00 12.92
C ALA A 42 -6.29 12.51 14.34
N VAL A 43 -5.52 13.60 14.41
CA VAL A 43 -5.22 14.30 15.68
C VAL A 43 -5.92 15.64 15.67
N SER A 44 -6.48 16.05 16.82
CA SER A 44 -7.10 17.36 16.98
C SER A 44 -6.07 18.48 16.75
N ASN A 45 -6.54 19.65 16.25
CA ASN A 45 -5.65 20.79 15.94
C ASN A 45 -4.86 21.30 17.16
N ASP A 46 -5.36 21.05 18.38
CA ASP A 46 -4.67 21.39 19.63
C ASP A 46 -3.74 20.29 20.15
N GLY A 47 -3.63 19.16 19.41
CA GLY A 47 -2.75 18.05 19.72
C GLY A 47 -3.15 17.20 20.93
N LYS A 48 -4.40 17.37 21.45
CA LYS A 48 -4.81 16.73 22.71
C LYS A 48 -5.59 15.45 22.53
N SER A 49 -6.18 15.23 21.37
CA SER A 49 -7.06 14.10 21.10
C SER A 49 -6.64 13.39 19.82
N LEU A 50 -6.71 12.07 19.83
CA LEU A 50 -6.52 11.21 18.68
C LEU A 50 -7.80 10.42 18.45
N VAL A 51 -8.33 10.45 17.22
CA VAL A 51 -9.38 9.53 16.78
C VAL A 51 -8.80 8.60 15.74
N TYR A 52 -9.13 7.31 15.84
CA TYR A 52 -8.68 6.30 14.90
C TYR A 52 -9.75 5.25 14.65
N GLY A 53 -9.74 4.66 13.45
CA GLY A 53 -10.63 3.59 13.04
C GLY A 53 -10.00 2.22 13.14
N VAL A 54 -10.75 1.25 13.66
CA VAL A 54 -10.33 -0.16 13.73
C VAL A 54 -11.38 -1.03 13.05
N LYS A 55 -10.93 -1.77 12.02
CA LYS A 55 -11.71 -2.87 11.47
C LYS A 55 -11.45 -4.14 12.29
N VAL A 56 -12.50 -4.65 12.89
CA VAL A 56 -12.49 -5.90 13.66
C VAL A 56 -13.13 -6.99 12.83
N VAL A 57 -12.53 -8.18 12.80
CA VAL A 57 -13.12 -9.39 12.22
C VAL A 57 -13.45 -10.31 13.40
N ASP A 58 -14.72 -10.71 13.50
CA ASP A 58 -15.18 -11.62 14.54
C ASP A 58 -14.88 -13.09 14.21
N ASP A 59 -15.25 -14.00 15.11
CA ASP A 59 -15.01 -15.45 14.95
C ASP A 59 -15.86 -16.08 13.83
N GLN A 60 -16.89 -15.38 13.35
CA GLN A 60 -17.72 -15.79 12.22
C GLN A 60 -17.19 -15.23 10.87
N GLY A 61 -16.15 -14.39 10.91
CA GLY A 61 -15.59 -13.72 9.74
C GLY A 61 -16.33 -12.41 9.35
N GLU A 62 -17.32 -11.99 10.15
CA GLU A 62 -18.00 -10.73 9.92
C GLU A 62 -17.12 -9.56 10.35
N ALA A 63 -17.12 -8.50 9.54
CA ALA A 63 -16.27 -7.34 9.78
C ALA A 63 -17.09 -6.11 10.15
N SER A 64 -16.71 -5.46 11.25
CA SER A 64 -17.17 -4.13 11.62
C SER A 64 -16.00 -3.14 11.64
N SER A 65 -16.28 -1.87 11.44
CA SER A 65 -15.27 -0.81 11.49
C SER A 65 -15.81 0.36 12.31
N ASP A 66 -15.21 0.58 13.47
CA ASP A 66 -15.62 1.58 14.45
C ASP A 66 -14.51 2.58 14.74
N LEU A 67 -14.90 3.77 15.20
CA LEU A 67 -14.00 4.85 15.59
C LEU A 67 -13.79 4.87 17.12
N TYR A 68 -12.56 5.13 17.51
CA TYR A 68 -12.09 5.21 18.89
C TYR A 68 -11.46 6.58 19.15
N LEU A 69 -11.73 7.15 20.33
CA LEU A 69 -11.15 8.40 20.82
C LEU A 69 -10.15 8.10 21.94
N LEU A 70 -8.96 8.69 21.84
CA LEU A 70 -7.90 8.62 22.86
C LEU A 70 -7.51 10.04 23.30
N ASP A 71 -7.46 10.29 24.61
CA ASP A 71 -6.93 11.51 25.21
C ASP A 71 -5.40 11.44 25.30
N LEU A 72 -4.70 12.24 24.51
CA LEU A 72 -3.23 12.29 24.44
C LEU A 72 -2.60 13.06 25.62
N THR A 73 -3.39 13.79 26.41
CA THR A 73 -2.89 14.52 27.59
C THR A 73 -2.70 13.63 28.81
N ASN A 74 -3.34 12.45 28.81
CA ASN A 74 -3.31 11.49 29.90
C ASN A 74 -2.60 10.20 29.43
N LYS A 75 -1.40 9.96 29.90
CA LYS A 75 -0.60 8.75 29.55
C LYS A 75 -1.28 7.42 29.92
N ASN A 76 -2.26 7.45 30.83
CA ASN A 76 -3.01 6.25 31.25
C ASN A 76 -4.42 6.20 30.63
N ALA A 77 -4.74 7.09 29.70
CA ALA A 77 -6.03 7.08 29.02
C ALA A 77 -6.25 5.74 28.31
N GLN A 78 -7.47 5.24 28.42
CA GLN A 78 -7.90 4.08 27.63
C GLN A 78 -8.70 4.58 26.42
N PRO A 79 -8.54 3.97 25.26
CA PRO A 79 -9.36 4.29 24.09
C PRO A 79 -10.85 4.11 24.41
N LYS A 80 -11.65 5.08 23.99
CA LYS A 80 -13.11 5.03 24.08
C LYS A 80 -13.69 4.81 22.70
N GLN A 81 -14.44 3.74 22.50
CA GLN A 81 -15.24 3.55 21.29
C GLN A 81 -16.32 4.65 21.22
N ILE A 82 -16.42 5.35 20.11
CA ILE A 82 -17.33 6.49 19.92
C ILE A 82 -18.37 6.24 18.84
N THR A 83 -18.23 5.17 18.04
CA THR A 83 -19.23 4.69 17.09
C THR A 83 -19.44 3.18 17.26
N ALA A 84 -20.61 2.69 16.84
CA ALA A 84 -20.98 1.27 16.90
C ALA A 84 -22.08 0.95 15.87
N ALA A 85 -22.14 1.68 14.75
CA ALA A 85 -23.12 1.44 13.71
C ALA A 85 -22.69 0.29 12.80
N ALA A 86 -23.67 -0.40 12.21
CA ALA A 86 -23.36 -1.38 11.18
C ALA A 86 -22.74 -0.71 9.94
N GLY A 87 -21.74 -1.35 9.35
CA GLY A 87 -21.02 -0.86 8.17
C GLY A 87 -19.60 -0.43 8.48
N THR A 88 -18.99 0.25 7.51
CA THR A 88 -17.61 0.76 7.61
C THR A 88 -17.61 2.26 7.83
N GLU A 89 -16.79 2.71 8.78
CA GLU A 89 -16.55 4.11 9.09
C GLU A 89 -15.07 4.40 8.84
N HIS A 90 -14.75 5.37 8.00
CA HIS A 90 -13.40 5.65 7.58
C HIS A 90 -13.16 7.14 7.27
N ASP A 91 -11.92 7.52 6.97
CA ASP A 91 -11.49 8.87 6.61
C ASP A 91 -11.87 9.92 7.65
N VAL A 92 -11.47 9.68 8.91
CA VAL A 92 -11.80 10.57 10.01
C VAL A 92 -11.00 11.88 9.97
N SER A 93 -11.65 13.01 10.26
CA SER A 93 -11.02 14.31 10.52
C SER A 93 -11.70 15.07 11.62
N PHE A 94 -10.95 15.93 12.34
CA PHE A 94 -11.52 16.83 13.34
C PHE A 94 -12.14 18.08 12.70
N SER A 95 -13.20 18.61 13.31
CA SER A 95 -13.67 19.97 13.02
C SER A 95 -12.62 21.01 13.43
N ALA A 96 -12.65 22.20 12.83
CA ALA A 96 -11.70 23.28 13.13
C ALA A 96 -11.67 23.68 14.63
N ASP A 97 -12.80 23.57 15.33
CA ASP A 97 -12.95 23.87 16.76
C ASP A 97 -12.69 22.67 17.70
N ASN A 98 -12.28 21.51 17.16
CA ASN A 98 -12.02 20.25 17.86
C ASN A 98 -13.20 19.67 18.65
N LYS A 99 -14.45 20.14 18.41
CA LYS A 99 -15.61 19.66 19.15
C LYS A 99 -16.36 18.51 18.49
N SER A 100 -16.08 18.28 17.21
CA SER A 100 -16.69 17.23 16.41
C SER A 100 -15.65 16.55 15.55
N ILE A 101 -16.02 15.39 15.03
CA ILE A 101 -15.30 14.73 13.93
C ILE A 101 -16.23 14.60 12.73
N TYR A 102 -15.62 14.55 11.55
CA TYR A 102 -16.23 14.16 10.30
C TYR A 102 -15.66 12.83 9.84
N PHE A 103 -16.44 12.02 9.16
CA PHE A 103 -16.03 10.73 8.63
C PHE A 103 -16.98 10.26 7.52
N LEU A 104 -16.52 9.35 6.67
CA LEU A 104 -17.36 8.69 5.69
C LEU A 104 -17.96 7.41 6.27
N ALA A 105 -19.24 7.15 5.94
CA ALA A 105 -19.90 5.91 6.32
C ALA A 105 -21.03 5.55 5.34
N SER A 106 -21.28 4.24 5.18
CA SER A 106 -22.32 3.72 4.27
C SER A 106 -23.61 3.29 5.00
N ARG A 107 -24.02 4.05 6.03
CA ARG A 107 -25.17 3.73 6.91
C ARG A 107 -26.51 3.72 6.20
N THR A 108 -26.63 4.42 5.06
CA THR A 108 -27.87 4.56 4.27
C THR A 108 -27.82 3.86 2.92
N GLY A 109 -26.84 2.96 2.73
CA GLY A 109 -26.65 2.22 1.48
C GLY A 109 -25.71 2.88 0.47
N SER A 110 -25.32 4.16 0.69
CA SER A 110 -24.28 4.86 -0.07
C SER A 110 -23.31 5.55 0.90
N SER A 111 -22.06 5.73 0.45
CA SER A 111 -21.03 6.43 1.23
C SER A 111 -21.35 7.92 1.30
N GLN A 112 -21.62 8.42 2.51
CA GLN A 112 -21.96 9.81 2.79
C GLN A 112 -21.05 10.39 3.88
N LEU A 113 -20.95 11.72 3.95
CA LEU A 113 -20.23 12.42 5.02
C LEU A 113 -21.12 12.54 6.26
N TYR A 114 -20.58 12.14 7.40
CA TYR A 114 -21.21 12.23 8.71
C TYR A 114 -20.42 13.15 9.63
N GLN A 115 -21.11 13.72 10.62
CA GLN A 115 -20.52 14.48 11.73
C GLN A 115 -20.95 13.86 13.06
N LEU A 116 -20.01 13.73 14.00
CA LEU A 116 -20.24 13.28 15.36
C LEU A 116 -19.68 14.28 16.36
N ALA A 117 -20.51 14.79 17.28
CA ALA A 117 -20.05 15.64 18.37
C ALA A 117 -19.32 14.81 19.43
N LEU A 118 -18.14 15.26 19.87
CA LEU A 118 -17.30 14.50 20.84
C LEU A 118 -17.84 14.55 22.29
N ASN A 119 -18.75 15.47 22.58
CA ASN A 119 -19.42 15.54 23.88
C ASN A 119 -20.61 14.56 24.01
N GLY A 120 -20.91 13.79 22.98
CA GLY A 120 -21.96 12.77 22.92
C GLY A 120 -23.06 13.09 21.93
N GLY A 121 -23.93 12.11 21.69
CA GLY A 121 -25.00 12.16 20.71
C GLY A 121 -24.82 11.15 19.59
N GLU A 122 -25.73 11.17 18.61
CA GLU A 122 -25.72 10.34 17.43
C GLU A 122 -24.97 11.05 16.28
N ALA A 123 -24.30 10.28 15.44
CA ALA A 123 -23.71 10.82 14.22
C ALA A 123 -24.81 11.24 13.23
N MET A 124 -24.66 12.45 12.70
CA MET A 124 -25.62 13.04 11.76
C MET A 124 -25.06 13.08 10.36
N ALA A 125 -25.85 12.67 9.36
CA ALA A 125 -25.48 12.81 7.96
C ALA A 125 -25.39 14.30 7.58
N VAL A 126 -24.21 14.71 7.11
CA VAL A 126 -23.92 16.06 6.59
C VAL A 126 -24.33 16.16 5.11
N THR A 127 -24.24 15.06 4.39
CA THR A 127 -24.62 14.97 2.96
C THR A 127 -25.83 14.06 2.77
N ASP A 128 -26.50 14.25 1.62
CA ASP A 128 -27.57 13.39 1.11
C ASP A 128 -27.50 13.43 -0.42
N LEU A 129 -26.48 12.73 -0.95
CA LEU A 129 -26.13 12.77 -2.36
C LEU A 129 -26.52 11.46 -3.04
N PRO A 130 -26.90 11.51 -4.33
CA PRO A 130 -27.31 10.30 -5.06
C PRO A 130 -26.15 9.36 -5.41
N LEU A 131 -24.90 9.79 -5.20
CA LEU A 131 -23.67 9.04 -5.50
C LEU A 131 -22.81 8.89 -4.24
N ASP A 132 -21.94 7.88 -4.26
CA ASP A 132 -20.94 7.66 -3.22
C ASP A 132 -19.88 8.77 -3.19
N ILE A 133 -19.54 9.21 -1.98
CA ILE A 133 -18.38 10.03 -1.73
C ILE A 133 -17.19 9.10 -1.53
N ASN A 134 -16.16 9.22 -2.39
CA ASN A 134 -14.96 8.37 -2.35
C ASN A 134 -13.86 8.93 -1.44
N GLY A 135 -13.94 10.20 -1.08
CA GLY A 135 -13.00 10.87 -0.18
C GLY A 135 -13.39 12.33 0.02
N TYR A 136 -12.88 12.95 1.07
CA TYR A 136 -13.14 14.35 1.34
C TYR A 136 -11.97 15.02 2.07
N LYS A 137 -11.93 16.36 2.05
CA LYS A 137 -11.02 17.18 2.85
C LYS A 137 -11.73 18.47 3.30
N LEU A 138 -11.52 18.87 4.54
CA LEU A 138 -12.06 20.11 5.10
C LEU A 138 -11.14 21.29 4.76
N SER A 139 -11.71 22.50 4.57
CA SER A 139 -10.92 23.72 4.56
C SER A 139 -10.32 24.00 5.95
N GLN A 140 -9.21 24.75 6.00
CA GLN A 140 -8.53 25.04 7.26
C GLN A 140 -9.42 25.75 8.30
N ASP A 141 -10.32 26.60 7.86
CA ASP A 141 -11.31 27.27 8.73
C ASP A 141 -12.54 26.42 9.07
N GLY A 142 -12.63 25.23 8.52
CA GLY A 142 -13.72 24.28 8.74
C GLY A 142 -15.06 24.68 8.15
N LYS A 143 -15.11 25.69 7.24
CA LYS A 143 -16.37 26.18 6.66
C LYS A 143 -16.72 25.54 5.33
N GLN A 144 -15.79 24.86 4.70
CA GLN A 144 -15.97 24.21 3.40
C GLN A 144 -15.46 22.77 3.44
N VAL A 145 -16.02 21.97 2.55
CA VAL A 145 -15.55 20.60 2.27
C VAL A 145 -15.37 20.44 0.76
N VAL A 146 -14.27 19.84 0.35
CA VAL A 146 -14.07 19.27 -0.99
C VAL A 146 -14.26 17.77 -0.90
N MET A 147 -15.03 17.20 -1.82
CA MET A 147 -15.38 15.79 -1.90
C MET A 147 -15.04 15.27 -3.30
N THR A 148 -14.67 14.00 -3.41
CA THR A 148 -14.53 13.35 -4.72
C THR A 148 -15.66 12.36 -4.94
N MET A 149 -16.26 12.42 -6.12
CA MET A 149 -17.32 11.52 -6.57
C MET A 149 -17.12 11.15 -8.03
N ARG A 150 -17.55 9.94 -8.39
CA ARG A 150 -17.45 9.44 -9.76
C ARG A 150 -18.68 9.88 -10.56
N VAL A 151 -18.44 10.60 -11.66
CA VAL A 151 -19.48 11.18 -12.50
C VAL A 151 -19.15 11.05 -13.98
N PHE A 152 -20.16 11.17 -14.85
CA PHE A 152 -19.92 11.31 -16.29
C PHE A 152 -19.65 12.79 -16.62
N PRO A 153 -18.53 13.13 -17.29
CA PRO A 153 -18.14 14.53 -17.55
C PRO A 153 -19.19 15.35 -18.31
N GLU A 154 -20.00 14.71 -19.14
CA GLU A 154 -21.08 15.36 -19.89
C GLU A 154 -22.35 15.63 -19.08
N CYS A 155 -22.46 15.07 -17.86
CA CYS A 155 -23.59 15.30 -16.96
C CYS A 155 -23.47 16.64 -16.24
N LYS A 156 -24.56 17.41 -16.20
CA LYS A 156 -24.61 18.71 -15.52
C LYS A 156 -24.83 18.61 -14.02
N ASP A 157 -25.37 17.50 -13.55
CA ASP A 157 -25.69 17.24 -12.14
C ASP A 157 -25.46 15.77 -11.74
N LEU A 158 -25.53 15.49 -10.46
CA LEU A 158 -25.31 14.15 -9.92
C LEU A 158 -26.46 13.19 -10.28
N ALA A 159 -27.68 13.68 -10.45
CA ALA A 159 -28.84 12.86 -10.83
C ALA A 159 -28.64 12.26 -12.22
N CYS A 160 -28.19 13.06 -13.20
CA CYS A 160 -27.84 12.59 -14.54
C CYS A 160 -26.80 11.46 -14.49
N SER A 161 -25.75 11.60 -13.68
CA SER A 161 -24.73 10.53 -13.55
C SER A 161 -25.31 9.28 -12.90
N LYS A 162 -26.17 9.43 -11.88
CA LYS A 162 -26.88 8.33 -11.25
C LYS A 162 -27.76 7.56 -12.25
N ASP A 163 -28.54 8.29 -13.05
CA ASP A 163 -29.40 7.69 -14.07
C ASP A 163 -28.61 6.94 -15.12
N LYS A 164 -27.43 7.44 -15.50
CA LYS A 164 -26.52 6.75 -16.44
C LYS A 164 -25.94 5.46 -15.85
N PHE A 165 -25.48 5.48 -14.60
CA PHE A 165 -25.03 4.25 -13.94
C PHE A 165 -26.17 3.22 -13.88
N THR A 166 -27.36 3.64 -13.48
CA THR A 166 -28.55 2.77 -13.48
C THR A 166 -28.84 2.20 -14.87
N ALA A 167 -28.78 3.03 -15.91
CA ALA A 167 -29.01 2.59 -17.29
C ALA A 167 -27.96 1.58 -17.79
N ILE A 168 -26.70 1.70 -17.33
CA ILE A 168 -25.63 0.73 -17.62
C ILE A 168 -25.94 -0.59 -16.93
N ASP A 169 -26.29 -0.56 -15.64
CA ASP A 169 -26.58 -1.75 -14.85
C ASP A 169 -27.82 -2.52 -15.37
N GLU A 170 -28.85 -1.78 -15.84
CA GLU A 170 -30.09 -2.34 -16.39
C GLU A 170 -29.98 -2.73 -17.88
N SER A 171 -28.85 -2.44 -18.52
CA SER A 171 -28.67 -2.69 -19.96
C SER A 171 -28.74 -4.18 -20.29
N LYS A 172 -29.53 -4.50 -21.30
CA LYS A 172 -29.63 -5.86 -21.86
C LYS A 172 -28.47 -6.21 -22.80
N THR A 173 -27.66 -5.22 -23.20
CA THR A 173 -26.49 -5.40 -24.05
C THR A 173 -25.22 -5.26 -23.22
N SER A 174 -24.23 -6.12 -23.45
CA SER A 174 -22.95 -6.12 -22.72
C SER A 174 -21.79 -5.59 -23.56
N GLY A 175 -22.02 -5.20 -24.81
CA GLY A 175 -20.98 -4.67 -25.70
C GLY A 175 -20.48 -3.30 -25.22
N ARG A 176 -19.16 -3.12 -25.21
CA ARG A 176 -18.49 -1.86 -24.88
C ARG A 176 -17.75 -1.34 -26.11
N GLU A 177 -17.89 -0.05 -26.39
CA GLU A 177 -17.23 0.60 -27.54
C GLU A 177 -16.15 1.56 -27.04
N TYR A 178 -14.93 1.40 -27.56
CA TYR A 178 -13.79 2.27 -27.25
C TYR A 178 -13.21 2.84 -28.55
N LYS A 179 -12.84 4.13 -28.50
CA LYS A 179 -12.26 4.86 -29.65
C LYS A 179 -10.80 5.24 -29.40
N GLN A 180 -10.33 5.08 -28.17
CA GLN A 180 -8.96 5.37 -27.74
C GLN A 180 -8.61 4.58 -26.50
N LEU A 181 -7.32 4.51 -26.14
CA LEU A 181 -6.85 4.03 -24.85
C LEU A 181 -7.05 5.14 -23.77
N MET A 182 -7.26 4.82 -22.47
CA MET A 182 -7.24 3.46 -21.89
C MET A 182 -8.61 2.82 -22.06
N VAL A 183 -8.63 1.48 -22.27
CA VAL A 183 -9.89 0.72 -22.27
C VAL A 183 -10.13 0.01 -20.95
N ARG A 184 -9.07 -0.16 -20.17
CA ARG A 184 -9.07 -0.77 -18.83
C ARG A 184 -8.06 -0.02 -17.96
N HIS A 185 -8.27 -0.02 -16.65
CA HIS A 185 -7.30 0.45 -15.70
C HIS A 185 -7.35 -0.42 -14.45
N TRP A 186 -6.22 -1.01 -14.06
CA TRP A 186 -6.01 -1.92 -12.95
C TRP A 186 -6.87 -3.20 -13.02
N ASP A 187 -8.14 -3.16 -12.58
CA ASP A 187 -9.09 -4.28 -12.54
C ASP A 187 -10.45 -3.94 -13.16
N THR A 188 -10.59 -2.74 -13.71
CA THR A 188 -11.86 -2.19 -14.18
C THR A 188 -11.80 -1.83 -15.66
N TRP A 189 -12.85 -2.17 -16.40
CA TRP A 189 -13.07 -1.64 -17.73
C TRP A 189 -13.54 -0.20 -17.61
N GLU A 190 -12.98 0.67 -18.43
CA GLU A 190 -13.40 2.07 -18.50
C GLU A 190 -14.86 2.17 -18.97
N ASP A 191 -15.65 2.96 -18.23
CA ASP A 191 -17.06 3.25 -18.52
C ASP A 191 -17.30 4.73 -18.83
N HIS A 192 -16.22 5.49 -19.03
CA HIS A 192 -16.18 6.94 -19.30
C HIS A 192 -16.59 7.83 -18.12
N ALA A 193 -16.91 7.29 -16.94
CA ALA A 193 -17.06 8.09 -15.74
C ALA A 193 -15.68 8.46 -15.16
N ARG A 194 -15.58 9.63 -14.53
CA ARG A 194 -14.35 10.17 -13.93
C ARG A 194 -14.58 10.59 -12.49
N ASN A 195 -13.54 10.47 -11.67
CA ASN A 195 -13.54 11.14 -10.38
C ASN A 195 -13.43 12.64 -10.56
N HIS A 196 -14.40 13.40 -10.05
CA HIS A 196 -14.41 14.86 -10.06
C HIS A 196 -14.46 15.40 -8.63
N LEU A 197 -13.99 16.65 -8.46
CA LEU A 197 -14.03 17.37 -7.19
C LEU A 197 -15.29 18.23 -7.07
N PHE A 198 -15.91 18.12 -5.92
CA PHE A 198 -17.12 18.87 -5.55
C PHE A 198 -16.88 19.67 -4.27
N VAL A 199 -17.21 20.94 -4.27
CA VAL A 199 -17.07 21.82 -3.09
C VAL A 199 -18.43 22.21 -2.56
N ALA A 200 -18.57 22.23 -1.23
CA ALA A 200 -19.77 22.69 -0.54
C ALA A 200 -19.43 23.46 0.74
N GLN A 201 -20.39 24.30 1.19
CA GLN A 201 -20.31 25.04 2.46
C GLN A 201 -20.81 24.19 3.62
N LEU A 202 -20.06 24.15 4.70
CA LEU A 202 -20.42 23.53 5.99
C LEU A 202 -21.11 24.58 6.88
N ASN A 203 -22.41 24.79 6.69
CA ASN A 203 -23.19 25.82 7.37
C ASN A 203 -24.26 25.26 8.30
N GLY A 204 -24.14 23.97 8.67
CA GLY A 204 -25.13 23.26 9.52
C GLY A 204 -26.37 22.77 8.77
N LYS A 205 -26.47 23.02 7.47
CA LYS A 205 -27.53 22.48 6.60
C LYS A 205 -26.99 21.23 5.88
N LYS A 206 -27.90 20.32 5.59
CA LYS A 206 -27.60 19.13 4.80
C LYS A 206 -27.18 19.51 3.37
N ILE A 207 -26.08 18.99 2.90
CA ILE A 207 -25.55 19.23 1.56
C ILE A 207 -26.28 18.30 0.59
N THR A 208 -26.97 18.89 -0.39
CA THR A 208 -27.69 18.16 -1.46
C THR A 208 -27.20 18.52 -2.85
N GLU A 209 -26.58 19.70 -3.02
CA GLU A 209 -26.13 20.23 -4.31
C GLU A 209 -24.74 20.86 -4.18
N PRO A 210 -23.66 20.05 -4.14
CA PRO A 210 -22.30 20.59 -4.13
C PRO A 210 -21.91 21.07 -5.53
N THR A 211 -20.99 22.04 -5.61
CA THR A 211 -20.47 22.58 -6.87
C THR A 211 -19.38 21.67 -7.42
N ASN A 212 -19.55 21.15 -8.66
CA ASN A 212 -18.49 20.45 -9.38
C ASN A 212 -17.45 21.46 -9.89
N VAL A 213 -16.29 21.50 -9.23
CA VAL A 213 -15.22 22.46 -9.57
C VAL A 213 -14.30 21.97 -10.70
N THR A 214 -14.38 20.70 -11.08
CA THR A 214 -13.64 20.09 -12.20
C THR A 214 -14.54 19.65 -13.36
N ALA A 215 -15.75 20.23 -13.48
CA ALA A 215 -16.78 19.84 -14.46
C ALA A 215 -16.32 19.82 -15.93
N ASN A 216 -15.35 20.65 -16.29
CA ASN A 216 -14.88 20.77 -17.66
C ASN A 216 -13.66 19.89 -18.00
N ARG A 217 -13.35 18.91 -17.13
CA ARG A 217 -12.16 18.05 -17.28
C ARG A 217 -12.56 16.59 -17.50
N ASP A 218 -12.10 16.00 -18.60
CA ASP A 218 -12.22 14.56 -18.85
C ASP A 218 -10.95 13.85 -18.34
N THR A 219 -10.68 13.98 -17.04
CA THR A 219 -9.55 13.33 -16.35
C THR A 219 -9.92 12.95 -14.94
N GLU A 220 -9.26 11.92 -14.41
CA GLU A 220 -9.42 11.47 -13.02
C GLU A 220 -8.86 12.50 -12.04
N THR A 221 -9.63 12.85 -11.04
CA THR A 221 -9.23 13.75 -9.94
C THR A 221 -9.83 13.29 -8.60
N PRO A 222 -9.06 12.67 -7.70
CA PRO A 222 -7.65 12.29 -7.77
C PRO A 222 -7.31 11.26 -8.86
N PRO A 223 -6.00 11.13 -9.21
CA PRO A 223 -5.53 10.15 -10.18
C PRO A 223 -5.84 8.70 -9.77
N LYS A 224 -6.21 7.85 -10.74
CA LYS A 224 -6.28 6.40 -10.55
C LYS A 224 -4.90 5.75 -10.80
N PRO A 225 -4.66 4.50 -10.31
CA PRO A 225 -5.62 3.67 -9.54
C PRO A 225 -5.50 3.85 -8.02
N PHE A 226 -4.45 4.49 -7.49
CA PHE A 226 -4.09 4.41 -6.06
C PHE A 226 -4.05 5.75 -5.32
N SER A 227 -4.18 6.88 -6.03
CA SER A 227 -4.17 8.20 -5.37
C SER A 227 -5.50 8.51 -4.70
N GLY A 228 -5.44 9.29 -3.61
CA GLY A 228 -6.56 9.72 -2.80
C GLY A 228 -6.55 11.23 -2.52
N MET A 229 -7.09 11.61 -1.38
CA MET A 229 -7.23 13.03 -1.00
C MET A 229 -5.89 13.69 -0.60
N GLU A 230 -4.77 12.97 -0.55
CA GLU A 230 -3.41 13.56 -0.48
C GLU A 230 -3.09 14.43 -1.69
N GLU A 231 -3.70 14.13 -2.84
CA GLU A 231 -3.55 14.88 -4.09
C GLU A 231 -4.38 16.16 -4.17
N VAL A 232 -5.15 16.47 -3.11
CA VAL A 232 -6.10 17.59 -3.10
C VAL A 232 -5.90 18.44 -1.85
N THR A 233 -5.88 19.76 -1.99
CA THR A 233 -5.84 20.68 -0.84
C THR A 233 -6.57 21.98 -1.13
N PHE A 234 -7.12 22.63 -0.09
CA PHE A 234 -7.55 24.02 -0.20
C PHE A 234 -6.37 24.97 -0.09
N THR A 235 -6.46 26.10 -0.78
CA THR A 235 -5.61 27.26 -0.41
C THR A 235 -5.97 27.73 1.00
N PRO A 236 -5.01 28.25 1.80
CA PRO A 236 -5.27 28.65 3.19
C PRO A 236 -6.38 29.73 3.35
N ASP A 237 -6.59 30.56 2.32
CA ASP A 237 -7.69 31.54 2.29
C ASP A 237 -9.05 30.93 1.92
N GLY A 238 -9.11 29.64 1.63
CA GLY A 238 -10.32 28.90 1.29
C GLY A 238 -10.96 29.28 -0.05
N LYS A 239 -10.26 30.02 -0.93
CA LYS A 239 -10.83 30.50 -2.20
C LYS A 239 -10.61 29.55 -3.38
N HIS A 240 -9.60 28.70 -3.30
CA HIS A 240 -9.27 27.75 -4.36
C HIS A 240 -9.02 26.36 -3.81
N VAL A 241 -9.12 25.38 -4.71
CA VAL A 241 -8.63 24.01 -4.52
C VAL A 241 -7.43 23.81 -5.42
N VAL A 242 -6.35 23.21 -4.89
CA VAL A 242 -5.19 22.76 -5.65
C VAL A 242 -5.20 21.23 -5.67
N TYR A 243 -4.95 20.64 -6.83
CA TYR A 243 -5.03 19.19 -7.02
C TYR A 243 -4.09 18.70 -8.12
N SER A 244 -3.66 17.44 -8.05
CA SER A 244 -2.87 16.77 -9.08
C SER A 244 -3.78 16.06 -10.09
N ALA A 245 -3.54 16.26 -11.39
CA ALA A 245 -4.25 15.57 -12.46
C ALA A 245 -3.49 15.66 -13.79
N LYS A 246 -3.72 14.69 -14.68
CA LYS A 246 -3.28 14.80 -16.07
C LYS A 246 -4.10 15.86 -16.83
N ALA A 247 -3.50 16.47 -17.84
CA ALA A 247 -4.28 17.20 -18.84
C ALA A 247 -5.13 16.24 -19.68
N PRO A 248 -6.35 16.62 -20.11
CA PRO A 248 -7.11 15.82 -21.06
C PRO A 248 -6.33 15.66 -22.39
N SER A 249 -5.97 14.43 -22.73
CA SER A 249 -5.17 14.13 -23.92
C SER A 249 -5.41 12.70 -24.40
N ARG A 250 -4.91 12.39 -25.60
CA ARG A 250 -4.99 11.03 -26.17
C ARG A 250 -3.99 10.06 -25.55
N ASP A 251 -2.94 10.56 -24.92
CA ASP A 251 -1.79 9.80 -24.42
C ASP A 251 -1.92 9.31 -22.97
N GLN A 252 -3.14 9.28 -22.44
CA GLN A 252 -3.43 8.86 -21.05
C GLN A 252 -2.78 7.54 -20.67
N ALA A 253 -2.65 6.58 -21.59
CA ALA A 253 -2.10 5.25 -21.33
C ALA A 253 -0.55 5.19 -21.39
N TRP A 254 0.13 6.23 -21.85
CA TRP A 254 1.60 6.25 -21.98
C TRP A 254 2.27 7.55 -21.52
N THR A 255 1.54 8.41 -20.79
CA THR A 255 2.11 9.57 -20.10
C THR A 255 1.96 9.46 -18.59
N THR A 256 2.95 9.96 -17.86
CA THR A 256 2.90 10.18 -16.41
C THR A 256 2.95 11.66 -16.06
N ASN A 257 2.60 12.53 -17.00
CA ASN A 257 2.57 13.97 -16.77
C ASN A 257 1.33 14.38 -15.97
N TYR A 258 1.46 14.36 -14.64
CA TYR A 258 0.48 14.89 -13.71
C TYR A 258 0.94 16.28 -13.25
N ASP A 259 0.15 17.30 -13.52
CA ASP A 259 0.41 18.66 -13.09
C ASP A 259 -0.42 19.03 -11.86
N LEU A 260 0.03 20.05 -11.12
CA LEU A 260 -0.76 20.72 -10.11
C LEU A 260 -1.66 21.77 -10.76
N TRP A 261 -2.94 21.65 -10.54
CA TRP A 261 -3.97 22.54 -11.04
C TRP A 261 -4.62 23.31 -9.91
N GLN A 262 -4.95 24.58 -10.13
CA GLN A 262 -5.69 25.41 -9.18
C GLN A 262 -7.02 25.83 -9.79
N VAL A 263 -8.11 25.69 -9.04
CA VAL A 263 -9.46 26.07 -9.46
C VAL A 263 -10.18 26.83 -8.35
N PRO A 264 -11.00 27.87 -8.65
CA PRO A 264 -11.83 28.53 -7.64
C PRO A 264 -12.85 27.55 -7.01
N VAL A 265 -13.14 27.72 -5.71
CA VAL A 265 -14.14 26.88 -5.01
C VAL A 265 -15.56 27.01 -5.60
N THR A 266 -15.79 28.02 -6.42
CA THR A 266 -17.03 28.25 -7.17
C THR A 266 -17.02 27.61 -8.56
N GLY A 267 -15.94 26.90 -8.91
CA GLY A 267 -15.69 26.44 -10.29
C GLY A 267 -15.23 27.59 -11.20
N GLY A 268 -14.97 27.25 -12.46
CA GLY A 268 -14.54 28.20 -13.47
C GLY A 268 -13.19 27.84 -14.13
N GLU A 269 -12.40 28.84 -14.48
CA GLU A 269 -11.13 28.65 -15.15
C GLU A 269 -10.09 28.01 -14.20
N THR A 270 -9.36 27.01 -14.70
CA THR A 270 -8.28 26.34 -13.98
C THR A 270 -6.93 26.84 -14.44
N LEU A 271 -6.02 27.06 -13.47
CA LEU A 271 -4.64 27.45 -13.70
C LEU A 271 -3.72 26.24 -13.51
N ASN A 272 -2.87 25.93 -14.50
CA ASN A 272 -1.77 24.98 -14.32
C ASN A 272 -0.62 25.66 -13.57
N LEU A 273 -0.25 25.11 -12.42
CA LEU A 273 0.82 25.69 -11.57
C LEU A 273 2.21 25.16 -11.94
N THR A 274 2.28 24.00 -12.60
CA THR A 274 3.54 23.25 -12.85
C THR A 274 3.73 22.84 -14.32
N GLU A 275 3.11 23.56 -15.25
CA GLU A 275 3.13 23.29 -16.71
C GLU A 275 4.55 23.06 -17.29
N ALA A 276 5.58 23.63 -16.67
CA ALA A 276 6.97 23.50 -17.11
C ALA A 276 7.58 22.11 -16.82
N ASN A 277 7.02 21.35 -15.87
CA ASN A 277 7.44 19.98 -15.58
C ASN A 277 6.62 19.01 -16.43
N THR A 278 7.28 18.11 -17.15
CA THR A 278 6.62 17.09 -17.98
C THR A 278 6.58 15.71 -17.34
N ALA A 279 6.90 15.65 -16.05
CA ALA A 279 6.83 14.45 -15.22
C ALA A 279 5.77 14.63 -14.12
N TRP A 280 5.74 13.76 -13.13
CA TRP A 280 4.69 13.71 -12.12
C TRP A 280 4.90 14.74 -11.02
N ASP A 281 3.91 15.63 -10.83
CA ASP A 281 3.78 16.53 -9.67
C ASP A 281 2.61 16.08 -8.78
N SER A 282 2.83 16.04 -7.45
CA SER A 282 1.96 15.32 -6.52
C SER A 282 1.94 15.99 -5.13
N GLN A 283 0.92 15.68 -4.33
CA GLN A 283 0.79 16.00 -2.90
C GLN A 283 0.98 17.47 -2.54
N PRO A 284 0.21 18.40 -3.13
CA PRO A 284 0.30 19.82 -2.80
C PRO A 284 -0.06 20.05 -1.32
N THR A 285 0.83 20.73 -0.60
CA THR A 285 0.69 20.98 0.84
C THR A 285 1.07 22.41 1.15
N PHE A 286 0.19 23.19 1.79
CA PHE A 286 0.47 24.57 2.20
C PHE A 286 1.03 24.64 3.63
N SER A 287 1.94 25.60 3.87
CA SER A 287 2.25 26.04 5.23
C SER A 287 1.02 26.68 5.88
N ALA A 288 0.93 26.64 7.21
CA ALA A 288 -0.24 27.13 7.95
C ALA A 288 -0.56 28.62 7.69
N ASP A 289 0.46 29.43 7.43
CA ASP A 289 0.35 30.86 7.10
C ASP A 289 0.06 31.13 5.60
N GLY A 290 0.05 30.07 4.78
CA GLY A 290 -0.17 30.14 3.33
C GLY A 290 1.00 30.71 2.52
N ARG A 291 2.11 31.00 3.14
CA ARG A 291 3.27 31.56 2.46
C ARG A 291 3.89 30.55 1.49
N TYR A 292 4.00 29.31 1.90
CA TYR A 292 4.65 28.26 1.11
C TYR A 292 3.66 27.22 0.61
N LEU A 293 3.85 26.80 -0.65
CA LEU A 293 3.32 25.58 -1.22
C LEU A 293 4.49 24.61 -1.40
N ALA A 294 4.47 23.47 -0.69
CA ALA A 294 5.36 22.36 -0.94
C ALA A 294 4.64 21.29 -1.76
N TYR A 295 5.38 20.59 -2.61
CA TYR A 295 4.87 19.47 -3.37
C TYR A 295 5.99 18.51 -3.77
N LEU A 296 5.63 17.32 -4.20
CA LEU A 296 6.55 16.30 -4.72
C LEU A 296 6.60 16.38 -6.24
N ALA A 297 7.81 16.32 -6.84
CA ALA A 297 7.99 16.42 -8.28
C ALA A 297 9.04 15.43 -8.80
N MET A 298 8.67 14.63 -9.78
CA MET A 298 9.60 13.82 -10.58
C MET A 298 10.26 14.66 -11.67
N THR A 299 11.24 14.10 -12.37
CA THR A 299 11.96 14.74 -13.49
C THR A 299 11.88 13.95 -14.78
N LYS A 300 11.65 12.63 -14.70
CA LYS A 300 11.70 11.73 -15.85
C LYS A 300 10.29 11.36 -16.31
N PRO A 301 9.82 11.88 -17.46
CA PRO A 301 8.52 11.49 -18.01
C PRO A 301 8.44 9.99 -18.27
N GLY A 302 7.28 9.39 -17.97
CA GLY A 302 7.04 7.96 -18.18
C GLY A 302 7.67 7.03 -17.14
N TYR A 303 8.33 7.54 -16.10
CA TYR A 303 9.02 6.73 -15.10
C TYR A 303 8.47 6.92 -13.69
N GLU A 304 7.64 5.99 -13.22
CA GLU A 304 6.99 6.05 -11.91
C GLU A 304 7.92 5.81 -10.71
N ALA A 305 9.12 5.31 -10.96
CA ALA A 305 10.13 5.08 -9.91
C ALA A 305 11.21 6.17 -9.88
N ASP A 306 11.01 7.28 -10.61
CA ASP A 306 11.89 8.44 -10.49
C ASP A 306 11.82 9.05 -9.09
N ARG A 307 12.92 9.62 -8.65
CA ARG A 307 12.98 10.26 -7.32
C ARG A 307 12.03 11.45 -7.25
N TYR A 308 11.11 11.43 -6.33
CA TYR A 308 10.39 12.65 -5.95
C TYR A 308 11.35 13.65 -5.31
N ARG A 309 11.39 14.85 -5.86
CA ARG A 309 12.03 16.03 -5.27
C ARG A 309 11.02 16.76 -4.40
N ILE A 310 11.49 17.40 -3.33
CA ILE A 310 10.66 18.32 -2.54
C ILE A 310 10.76 19.70 -3.18
N MET A 311 9.69 20.15 -3.81
CA MET A 311 9.61 21.52 -4.36
C MET A 311 8.95 22.44 -3.36
N LEU A 312 9.46 23.66 -3.26
CA LEU A 312 8.94 24.71 -2.37
C LEU A 312 8.76 26.00 -3.14
N ARG A 313 7.51 26.44 -3.27
CA ARG A 313 7.13 27.70 -3.88
C ARG A 313 6.76 28.72 -2.80
N ASP A 314 7.38 29.91 -2.83
CA ASP A 314 6.98 31.07 -2.03
C ASP A 314 5.85 31.80 -2.77
N ASN A 315 4.63 31.72 -2.24
CA ASN A 315 3.44 32.31 -2.86
C ASN A 315 3.42 33.85 -2.87
N VAL A 316 4.31 34.50 -2.09
CA VAL A 316 4.43 35.98 -2.06
C VAL A 316 5.34 36.45 -3.18
N THR A 317 6.48 35.78 -3.39
CA THR A 317 7.48 36.18 -4.38
C THR A 317 7.33 35.45 -5.71
N GLY A 318 6.64 34.33 -5.75
CA GLY A 318 6.53 33.41 -6.89
C GLY A 318 7.80 32.58 -7.14
N GLN A 319 8.82 32.72 -6.29
CA GLN A 319 10.05 31.93 -6.42
C GLN A 319 9.83 30.49 -6.02
N GLU A 320 10.47 29.59 -6.76
CA GLU A 320 10.41 28.15 -6.53
C GLU A 320 11.82 27.57 -6.45
N LYS A 321 12.02 26.60 -5.56
CA LYS A 321 13.29 25.87 -5.40
C LYS A 321 13.06 24.41 -5.04
N GLU A 322 14.01 23.56 -5.38
CA GLU A 322 14.14 22.22 -4.77
C GLU A 322 14.74 22.36 -3.36
N VAL A 323 14.11 21.73 -2.39
CA VAL A 323 14.62 21.60 -1.02
C VAL A 323 15.42 20.30 -0.91
N ALA A 324 16.60 20.34 -0.28
CA ALA A 324 17.47 19.17 -0.09
C ALA A 324 17.89 18.45 -1.40
N PRO A 325 18.42 19.14 -2.42
CA PRO A 325 18.73 18.52 -3.72
C PRO A 325 19.80 17.43 -3.67
N LEU A 326 20.60 17.36 -2.60
CA LEU A 326 21.62 16.33 -2.40
C LEU A 326 21.12 15.11 -1.63
N TRP A 327 19.88 15.13 -1.15
CA TRP A 327 19.31 14.00 -0.44
C TRP A 327 18.75 12.95 -1.42
N ASP A 328 19.44 11.82 -1.51
CA ASP A 328 19.12 10.77 -2.47
C ASP A 328 18.11 9.76 -1.91
N ARG A 329 16.96 10.25 -1.50
CA ARG A 329 15.78 9.46 -1.15
C ARG A 329 14.53 10.07 -1.80
N SER A 330 13.51 9.25 -2.01
CA SER A 330 12.23 9.65 -2.59
C SER A 330 11.20 9.78 -1.46
N PRO A 331 10.79 11.01 -1.07
CA PRO A 331 9.75 11.18 -0.06
C PRO A 331 8.39 10.68 -0.57
N SER A 332 7.60 10.13 0.34
CA SER A 332 6.25 9.61 0.08
C SER A 332 5.15 10.39 0.80
N SER A 333 5.50 11.35 1.64
CA SER A 333 4.55 12.25 2.32
C SER A 333 5.21 13.57 2.68
N LEU A 334 4.41 14.63 2.81
CA LEU A 334 4.84 15.96 3.22
C LEU A 334 3.94 16.51 4.34
N THR A 335 4.51 16.99 5.43
CA THR A 335 3.77 17.70 6.49
C THR A 335 4.62 18.83 7.03
N PHE A 336 4.10 20.07 6.99
CA PHE A 336 4.80 21.22 7.59
C PHE A 336 4.74 21.19 9.12
N SER A 337 5.80 21.71 9.74
CA SER A 337 5.73 22.23 11.11
C SER A 337 4.80 23.44 11.18
N ALA A 338 4.28 23.75 12.35
CA ALA A 338 3.35 24.88 12.55
C ALA A 338 3.93 26.23 12.11
N ASP A 339 5.26 26.43 12.20
CA ASP A 339 5.96 27.66 11.81
C ASP A 339 6.41 27.66 10.34
N GLY A 340 6.15 26.59 9.57
CA GLY A 340 6.50 26.47 8.16
C GLY A 340 7.99 26.33 7.84
N ARG A 341 8.86 26.21 8.87
CA ARG A 341 10.32 26.15 8.69
C ARG A 341 10.85 24.74 8.46
N THR A 342 10.05 23.77 8.77
CA THR A 342 10.40 22.35 8.69
C THR A 342 9.32 21.60 7.92
N LEU A 343 9.75 20.66 7.07
CA LEU A 343 8.90 19.59 6.53
C LEU A 343 9.28 18.28 7.21
N TYR A 344 8.28 17.57 7.70
CA TYR A 344 8.41 16.17 8.11
C TYR A 344 7.95 15.30 6.95
N VAL A 345 8.78 14.33 6.59
CA VAL A 345 8.56 13.46 5.44
C VAL A 345 8.82 12.01 5.80
N THR A 346 8.16 11.10 5.11
CA THR A 346 8.51 9.68 5.13
C THR A 346 9.21 9.31 3.84
N ALA A 347 10.21 8.42 3.92
CA ALA A 347 10.90 7.89 2.75
C ALA A 347 11.43 6.48 3.03
N GLN A 348 11.50 5.65 1.98
CA GLN A 348 12.23 4.39 2.07
C GLN A 348 13.72 4.65 2.23
N ASP A 349 14.33 3.96 3.19
CA ASP A 349 15.76 4.10 3.50
C ASP A 349 16.30 2.77 4.04
N LEU A 350 17.15 2.12 3.25
CA LEU A 350 17.86 0.89 3.60
C LEU A 350 16.94 -0.22 4.17
N GLY A 351 15.82 -0.49 3.50
CA GLY A 351 14.87 -1.52 3.89
C GLY A 351 13.94 -1.13 5.04
N GLN A 352 13.89 0.14 5.41
CA GLN A 352 12.94 0.73 6.37
C GLN A 352 12.11 1.80 5.64
N VAL A 353 11.02 2.25 6.25
CA VAL A 353 10.37 3.52 5.89
C VAL A 353 10.58 4.46 7.06
N SER A 354 11.48 5.39 6.88
CA SER A 354 11.95 6.29 7.95
C SER A 354 11.22 7.64 7.92
N ILE A 355 11.13 8.29 9.08
CA ILE A 355 10.64 9.66 9.21
C ILE A 355 11.84 10.60 9.28
N PHE A 356 11.83 11.63 8.44
CA PHE A 356 12.88 12.64 8.36
C PHE A 356 12.32 14.03 8.64
N GLU A 357 13.18 14.88 9.18
CA GLU A 357 13.03 16.32 9.25
C GLU A 357 13.83 16.95 8.12
N VAL A 358 13.23 17.89 7.38
CA VAL A 358 13.86 18.63 6.29
C VAL A 358 13.70 20.12 6.55
N ASN A 359 14.82 20.82 6.70
CA ASN A 359 14.83 22.29 6.88
C ASN A 359 14.46 22.98 5.56
N THR A 360 13.38 23.77 5.54
CA THR A 360 12.87 24.40 4.32
C THR A 360 13.78 25.52 3.78
N GLN A 361 14.61 26.13 4.63
CA GLN A 361 15.51 27.20 4.25
C GLN A 361 16.86 26.68 3.72
N PHE A 362 17.48 25.77 4.47
CA PHE A 362 18.86 25.31 4.23
C PHE A 362 18.92 23.96 3.52
N GLY A 363 17.84 23.17 3.55
CA GLY A 363 17.79 21.85 2.93
C GLY A 363 18.49 20.75 3.72
N ASP A 364 18.84 21.01 4.99
CA ASP A 364 19.40 19.98 5.87
C ASP A 364 18.35 18.91 6.15
N VAL A 365 18.77 17.64 6.11
CA VAL A 365 17.93 16.48 6.35
C VAL A 365 18.45 15.71 7.55
N ARG A 366 17.55 15.39 8.50
CA ARG A 366 17.87 14.62 9.69
C ARG A 366 16.86 13.49 9.89
N PRO A 367 17.28 12.23 10.09
CA PRO A 367 16.35 11.17 10.47
C PRO A 367 15.83 11.41 11.90
N ILE A 368 14.50 11.26 12.06
CA ILE A 368 13.82 11.34 13.35
C ILE A 368 13.57 9.93 13.90
N TYR A 369 13.05 9.03 13.05
CA TYR A 369 12.77 7.65 13.42
C TYR A 369 12.98 6.73 12.21
N ASN A 370 13.74 5.65 12.38
CA ASN A 370 14.24 4.80 11.29
C ASN A 370 14.09 3.29 11.53
N GLN A 371 13.12 2.87 12.33
CA GLN A 371 12.88 1.44 12.58
C GLN A 371 11.50 1.05 12.07
N GLY A 372 11.42 -0.05 11.31
CA GLY A 372 10.19 -0.54 10.74
C GLY A 372 9.68 0.27 9.54
N SER A 373 8.41 0.13 9.25
CA SER A 373 7.69 0.89 8.21
C SER A 373 6.76 1.89 8.87
N ASN A 374 7.00 3.18 8.63
CA ASN A 374 6.34 4.27 9.31
C ASN A 374 5.50 5.11 8.34
N SER A 375 4.30 5.52 8.76
CA SER A 375 3.41 6.42 8.03
C SER A 375 3.01 7.56 8.97
N LEU A 376 3.41 8.78 8.63
CA LEU A 376 3.14 9.97 9.45
C LEU A 376 1.65 10.31 9.41
N ILE A 377 1.05 10.52 10.58
CA ILE A 377 -0.35 10.90 10.75
C ILE A 377 -0.49 12.38 11.07
N ALA A 378 0.30 12.88 12.00
CA ALA A 378 0.23 14.28 12.42
C ALA A 378 1.55 14.78 12.99
N VAL A 379 1.75 16.09 12.86
CA VAL A 379 2.81 16.83 13.52
C VAL A 379 2.13 17.82 14.47
N THR A 380 2.43 17.70 15.76
CA THR A 380 2.02 18.64 16.79
C THR A 380 3.22 19.52 17.19
N ASN A 381 3.02 20.48 18.11
CA ASN A 381 4.12 21.37 18.53
C ASN A 381 5.34 20.62 19.11
N ASN A 382 5.15 19.44 19.70
CA ASN A 382 6.21 18.72 20.40
C ASN A 382 6.35 17.24 20.00
N GLN A 383 5.45 16.69 19.19
CA GLN A 383 5.44 15.28 18.86
C GLN A 383 5.01 15.00 17.42
N LEU A 384 5.59 13.96 16.87
CA LEU A 384 5.14 13.32 15.66
C LEU A 384 4.30 12.09 16.05
N ILE A 385 3.12 11.96 15.46
CA ILE A 385 2.24 10.80 15.64
C ILE A 385 2.22 10.05 14.32
N PHE A 386 2.50 8.76 14.37
CA PHE A 386 2.66 7.93 13.18
C PHE A 386 2.19 6.49 13.43
N LYS A 387 1.83 5.81 12.36
CA LYS A 387 1.62 4.36 12.37
C LYS A 387 2.95 3.67 12.11
N LYS A 388 3.32 2.73 12.96
CA LYS A 388 4.53 1.91 12.83
C LYS A 388 4.13 0.45 12.64
N SER A 389 4.79 -0.24 11.70
CA SER A 389 4.74 -1.69 11.55
C SER A 389 6.14 -2.26 11.34
N SER A 390 6.30 -3.59 11.51
CA SER A 390 7.53 -4.31 11.20
C SER A 390 7.20 -5.73 10.75
N LEU A 391 8.18 -6.53 10.43
CA LEU A 391 7.96 -7.95 10.06
C LEU A 391 7.22 -8.76 11.12
N VAL A 392 7.15 -8.28 12.38
CA VAL A 392 6.46 -8.94 13.49
C VAL A 392 5.38 -8.08 14.16
N GLU A 393 5.17 -6.85 13.70
CA GLU A 393 4.19 -5.91 14.26
C GLU A 393 3.19 -5.50 13.18
N PRO A 394 1.89 -5.86 13.29
CA PRO A 394 0.87 -5.57 12.26
C PRO A 394 0.61 -4.08 12.00
N GLY A 395 0.99 -3.23 12.93
CA GLY A 395 0.84 -1.77 12.85
C GLY A 395 -0.05 -1.23 13.93
N ASP A 396 0.52 -0.30 14.70
CA ASP A 396 -0.13 0.48 15.75
C ASP A 396 0.30 1.94 15.68
N LEU A 397 -0.37 2.83 16.42
CA LEU A 397 -0.03 4.23 16.51
C LEU A 397 1.01 4.44 17.61
N PHE A 398 1.99 5.28 17.27
CA PHE A 398 3.08 5.68 18.14
C PHE A 398 3.25 7.18 18.11
N SER A 399 3.92 7.71 19.12
CA SER A 399 4.43 9.08 19.12
C SER A 399 5.91 9.11 19.47
N VAL A 400 6.60 10.14 18.94
CA VAL A 400 7.99 10.46 19.24
C VAL A 400 8.14 11.98 19.31
N THR A 401 9.09 12.49 20.09
CA THR A 401 9.36 13.95 20.07
C THR A 401 9.95 14.37 18.71
N SER A 402 9.94 15.66 18.42
CA SER A 402 10.58 16.21 17.20
C SER A 402 12.09 15.94 17.15
N GLU A 403 12.72 15.67 18.28
CA GLU A 403 14.12 15.27 18.38
C GLU A 403 14.37 13.78 18.12
N GLY A 404 13.30 12.97 18.01
CA GLY A 404 13.38 11.51 17.81
C GLY A 404 13.48 10.72 19.13
N GLU A 405 13.14 11.34 20.24
CA GLU A 405 13.22 10.73 21.58
C GLU A 405 11.84 10.32 22.10
N GLN A 406 11.81 9.56 23.20
CA GLN A 406 10.60 9.21 23.95
C GLN A 406 9.54 8.49 23.11
N LEU A 407 9.95 7.46 22.35
CA LEU A 407 9.00 6.62 21.65
C LEU A 407 7.93 6.08 22.59
N THR A 408 6.66 6.34 22.29
CA THR A 408 5.51 5.90 23.09
C THR A 408 4.50 5.19 22.19
N GLN A 409 4.11 3.99 22.54
CA GLN A 409 3.01 3.29 21.89
C GLN A 409 1.66 3.87 22.36
N LEU A 410 0.81 4.29 21.46
CA LEU A 410 -0.48 4.90 21.74
C LEU A 410 -1.65 3.91 21.61
N THR A 411 -1.51 2.89 20.78
CA THR A 411 -2.52 1.83 20.57
C THR A 411 -1.88 0.46 20.60
N ASP A 412 -2.67 -0.57 20.90
CA ASP A 412 -2.27 -1.97 20.86
C ASP A 412 -3.49 -2.81 20.44
N VAL A 413 -3.91 -2.59 19.17
CA VAL A 413 -5.21 -3.09 18.68
C VAL A 413 -5.24 -4.60 18.50
N ASN A 414 -4.09 -5.26 18.48
CA ASN A 414 -3.96 -6.70 18.32
C ASN A 414 -3.36 -7.42 19.56
N LYS A 415 -3.24 -6.75 20.71
CA LYS A 415 -2.60 -7.29 21.92
C LYS A 415 -3.02 -8.71 22.26
N ASP A 416 -4.33 -8.93 22.37
CA ASP A 416 -4.87 -10.24 22.78
C ASP A 416 -4.72 -11.30 21.68
N LYS A 417 -4.84 -10.89 20.41
CA LYS A 417 -4.69 -11.79 19.24
C LYS A 417 -3.24 -12.23 19.04
N LEU A 418 -2.27 -11.40 19.41
CA LEU A 418 -0.83 -11.68 19.28
C LEU A 418 -0.22 -12.35 20.52
N ALA A 419 -0.90 -12.33 21.66
CA ALA A 419 -0.35 -12.80 22.94
C ALA A 419 0.19 -14.26 22.93
N ASN A 420 -0.39 -15.12 22.10
CA ASN A 420 -0.03 -16.52 21.95
C ASN A 420 0.53 -16.87 20.58
N ILE A 421 1.05 -15.89 19.84
CA ILE A 421 1.66 -16.10 18.53
C ILE A 421 3.18 -16.08 18.66
N LYS A 422 3.82 -17.06 17.99
CA LYS A 422 5.26 -17.14 17.86
C LYS A 422 5.67 -16.77 16.45
N PHE A 423 6.37 -15.64 16.30
CA PHE A 423 7.02 -15.22 15.07
C PHE A 423 8.44 -15.79 14.97
N GLY A 424 8.95 -15.93 13.77
CA GLY A 424 10.37 -16.20 13.53
C GLY A 424 11.23 -14.95 13.78
N GLU A 425 12.39 -15.14 14.39
CA GLU A 425 13.41 -14.09 14.49
C GLU A 425 13.88 -13.69 13.10
N TYR A 426 14.14 -12.40 12.90
CA TYR A 426 14.61 -11.88 11.62
C TYR A 426 15.76 -10.90 11.79
N GLU A 427 16.57 -10.79 10.75
CA GLU A 427 17.68 -9.84 10.71
C GLU A 427 17.91 -9.36 9.28
N GLN A 428 18.34 -8.12 9.14
CA GLN A 428 18.83 -7.60 7.88
C GLN A 428 20.26 -8.04 7.63
N PHE A 429 20.55 -8.52 6.40
CA PHE A 429 21.92 -8.84 5.97
C PHE A 429 22.29 -8.06 4.73
N ASN A 430 23.56 -8.05 4.39
CA ASN A 430 24.05 -7.48 3.16
C ASN A 430 25.18 -8.33 2.55
N PHE A 431 25.41 -8.13 1.25
CA PHE A 431 26.44 -8.83 0.50
C PHE A 431 26.89 -8.00 -0.71
N LYS A 432 27.94 -8.46 -1.39
CA LYS A 432 28.40 -7.87 -2.65
C LYS A 432 27.65 -8.50 -3.82
N GLY A 433 26.76 -7.73 -4.43
CA GLY A 433 25.95 -8.09 -5.57
C GLY A 433 26.63 -7.82 -6.91
N TRP A 434 25.84 -7.43 -7.91
CA TRP A 434 26.36 -7.02 -9.21
C TRP A 434 27.37 -5.88 -9.04
N ASN A 435 28.45 -5.92 -9.81
CA ASN A 435 29.53 -4.92 -9.80
C ASN A 435 30.14 -4.67 -8.39
N ASP A 436 30.11 -5.67 -7.50
CA ASP A 436 30.56 -5.55 -6.10
C ASP A 436 29.85 -4.42 -5.29
N GLU A 437 28.70 -3.98 -5.75
CA GLU A 437 27.84 -3.03 -5.02
C GLU A 437 27.15 -3.73 -3.83
N THR A 438 26.83 -2.95 -2.79
CA THR A 438 26.18 -3.51 -1.60
C THR A 438 24.71 -3.72 -1.87
N VAL A 439 24.25 -4.96 -1.73
CA VAL A 439 22.85 -5.37 -1.82
C VAL A 439 22.37 -5.80 -0.43
N HIS A 440 21.15 -5.46 -0.10
CA HIS A 440 20.54 -5.76 1.20
C HIS A 440 19.45 -6.82 1.08
N GLY A 441 19.15 -7.48 2.18
CA GLY A 441 18.08 -8.44 2.29
C GLY A 441 17.71 -8.72 3.73
N TYR A 442 16.68 -9.54 3.91
CA TYR A 442 16.27 -10.05 5.23
C TYR A 442 16.28 -11.57 5.22
N TRP A 443 16.67 -12.17 6.32
CA TRP A 443 16.38 -13.57 6.61
C TRP A 443 15.49 -13.68 7.84
N ILE A 444 14.67 -14.74 7.87
CA ILE A 444 13.77 -15.03 8.99
C ILE A 444 13.90 -16.50 9.34
N LYS A 445 14.12 -16.80 10.62
CA LYS A 445 14.15 -18.17 11.14
C LYS A 445 12.74 -18.77 11.14
N PRO A 446 12.60 -20.10 10.99
CA PRO A 446 11.35 -20.78 11.30
C PRO A 446 10.88 -20.45 12.71
N ALA A 447 9.57 -20.26 12.90
CA ALA A 447 9.02 -19.93 14.23
C ALA A 447 9.41 -20.96 15.32
N ASN A 448 9.53 -22.23 14.93
CA ASN A 448 9.96 -23.32 15.81
C ASN A 448 11.43 -23.73 15.53
N TYR A 449 12.29 -22.74 15.33
CA TYR A 449 13.71 -22.98 15.11
C TYR A 449 14.36 -23.78 16.24
N VAL A 450 15.18 -24.76 15.86
CA VAL A 450 16.02 -25.58 16.77
C VAL A 450 17.45 -25.48 16.29
N GLU A 451 18.34 -25.11 17.16
CA GLU A 451 19.76 -24.98 16.85
C GLU A 451 20.36 -26.30 16.34
N GLY A 452 21.22 -26.23 15.32
CA GLY A 452 21.84 -27.37 14.70
C GLY A 452 21.01 -28.12 13.67
N LYS A 453 19.71 -27.76 13.50
CA LYS A 453 18.86 -28.29 12.43
C LYS A 453 18.93 -27.40 11.19
N GLN A 454 18.94 -28.02 10.01
CA GLN A 454 18.76 -27.31 8.72
C GLN A 454 17.30 -27.25 8.32
N TYR A 455 16.94 -26.19 7.59
CA TYR A 455 15.56 -25.90 7.20
C TYR A 455 15.47 -25.58 5.70
N PRO A 456 14.37 -25.98 5.03
CA PRO A 456 14.11 -25.60 3.67
C PRO A 456 13.91 -24.11 3.55
N ILE A 457 14.22 -23.54 2.37
CA ILE A 457 14.17 -22.11 2.11
C ILE A 457 12.92 -21.74 1.31
N ALA A 458 12.19 -20.72 1.78
CA ALA A 458 11.28 -19.92 1.00
C ALA A 458 12.05 -18.65 0.52
N TYR A 459 12.44 -18.62 -0.75
CA TYR A 459 13.17 -17.52 -1.36
C TYR A 459 12.20 -16.59 -2.05
N LEU A 460 11.91 -15.42 -1.43
CA LEU A 460 10.91 -14.49 -1.91
C LEU A 460 11.54 -13.42 -2.81
N VAL A 461 10.95 -13.20 -3.98
CA VAL A 461 11.36 -12.17 -4.94
C VAL A 461 10.22 -11.17 -5.10
N HIS A 462 10.47 -9.90 -4.75
CA HIS A 462 9.43 -8.87 -4.81
C HIS A 462 9.05 -8.45 -6.23
N GLY A 463 7.86 -7.88 -6.37
CA GLY A 463 7.38 -7.24 -7.59
C GLY A 463 7.85 -5.78 -7.71
N GLY A 464 7.36 -5.13 -8.74
CA GLY A 464 7.74 -3.79 -9.15
C GLY A 464 8.10 -3.80 -10.64
N PRO A 465 9.41 -3.80 -11.04
CA PRO A 465 10.59 -4.22 -10.26
C PRO A 465 11.08 -3.24 -9.20
N GLN A 466 10.78 -1.96 -9.35
CA GLN A 466 11.15 -0.95 -8.37
C GLN A 466 10.23 -1.07 -7.15
N GLY A 467 10.78 -1.62 -6.07
CA GLY A 467 10.09 -1.91 -4.83
C GLY A 467 11.07 -2.40 -3.76
N SER A 468 10.56 -2.80 -2.63
CA SER A 468 11.32 -3.46 -1.55
C SER A 468 10.33 -4.24 -0.69
N PHE A 469 10.73 -5.41 -0.18
CA PHE A 469 9.96 -6.05 0.88
C PHE A 469 10.01 -5.22 2.16
N GLY A 470 11.18 -4.69 2.48
CA GLY A 470 11.41 -3.87 3.66
C GLY A 470 11.04 -4.54 4.97
N ASN A 471 11.19 -3.78 6.06
CA ASN A 471 10.77 -4.19 7.40
C ASN A 471 9.32 -3.78 7.64
N SER A 472 8.37 -4.50 7.02
CA SER A 472 6.94 -4.18 7.09
C SER A 472 6.08 -5.43 7.28
N PHE A 473 4.90 -5.25 7.88
CA PHE A 473 3.91 -6.32 8.03
C PHE A 473 2.98 -6.35 6.83
N SER A 474 3.18 -7.30 5.94
CA SER A 474 2.31 -7.43 4.77
C SER A 474 1.00 -8.15 5.11
N GLY A 475 -0.12 -7.61 4.65
CA GLY A 475 -1.42 -8.29 4.70
C GLY A 475 -1.61 -9.34 3.59
N ARG A 476 -0.69 -9.42 2.63
CA ARG A 476 -0.76 -10.33 1.47
C ARG A 476 0.43 -11.28 1.44
N TRP A 477 1.62 -10.81 1.09
CA TRP A 477 2.88 -11.57 1.08
C TRP A 477 3.58 -11.40 2.44
N ASN A 478 3.09 -12.11 3.46
CA ASN A 478 3.63 -12.01 4.81
C ASN A 478 4.71 -13.07 5.05
N ALA A 479 5.96 -12.63 5.14
CA ALA A 479 7.11 -13.52 5.30
C ALA A 479 7.02 -14.43 6.53
N GLN A 480 6.36 -13.99 7.59
CA GLN A 480 6.18 -14.78 8.81
C GLN A 480 5.25 -16.00 8.64
N LEU A 481 4.44 -16.05 7.58
CA LEU A 481 3.60 -17.23 7.32
C LEU A 481 4.43 -18.42 6.83
N TRP A 482 5.46 -18.19 6.02
CA TRP A 482 6.42 -19.24 5.65
C TRP A 482 7.30 -19.64 6.85
N ALA A 483 7.74 -18.68 7.67
CA ALA A 483 8.45 -18.94 8.91
C ALA A 483 7.59 -19.78 9.88
N GLY A 484 6.31 -19.45 10.02
CA GLY A 484 5.32 -20.22 10.78
C GLY A 484 5.10 -21.64 10.25
N ALA A 485 5.17 -21.83 8.94
CA ALA A 485 5.08 -23.12 8.27
C ALA A 485 6.39 -23.95 8.33
N GLY A 486 7.45 -23.43 8.94
CA GLY A 486 8.71 -24.14 9.17
C GLY A 486 9.80 -23.93 8.14
N TYR A 487 9.67 -22.92 7.27
CA TYR A 487 10.70 -22.51 6.32
C TYR A 487 11.63 -21.44 6.90
N GLY A 488 12.90 -21.49 6.54
CA GLY A 488 13.75 -20.32 6.58
C GLY A 488 13.34 -19.40 5.43
N VAL A 489 13.12 -18.10 5.70
CA VAL A 489 12.71 -17.15 4.67
C VAL A 489 13.88 -16.26 4.29
N VAL A 490 14.06 -16.01 3.00
CA VAL A 490 15.07 -15.10 2.47
C VAL A 490 14.41 -14.13 1.50
N MET A 491 14.67 -12.84 1.69
CA MET A 491 14.20 -11.74 0.83
C MET A 491 15.41 -10.90 0.45
N VAL A 492 15.55 -10.57 -0.83
CA VAL A 492 16.66 -9.77 -1.36
C VAL A 492 16.11 -8.56 -2.10
N ASP A 493 16.61 -7.38 -1.76
CA ASP A 493 16.34 -6.13 -2.47
C ASP A 493 17.42 -5.94 -3.55
N PHE A 494 17.23 -6.60 -4.69
CA PHE A 494 18.14 -6.63 -5.83
C PHE A 494 18.24 -5.27 -6.54
N HIS A 495 19.22 -5.07 -7.42
CA HIS A 495 19.36 -3.87 -8.26
C HIS A 495 18.04 -3.54 -8.97
N GLY A 496 17.55 -2.31 -8.79
CA GLY A 496 16.21 -1.86 -9.15
C GLY A 496 15.33 -1.57 -7.94
N SER A 497 15.63 -2.15 -6.77
CA SER A 497 14.87 -1.90 -5.55
C SER A 497 14.98 -0.45 -5.08
N THR A 498 13.94 0.02 -4.38
CA THR A 498 13.83 1.39 -3.85
C THR A 498 14.42 1.53 -2.45
N GLY A 499 14.81 2.74 -2.07
CA GLY A 499 15.36 3.05 -0.75
C GLY A 499 16.89 2.94 -0.64
N TYR A 500 17.59 2.64 -1.74
CA TYR A 500 19.05 2.47 -1.79
C TYR A 500 19.75 3.55 -2.65
N GLY A 501 19.04 4.61 -2.98
CA GLY A 501 19.46 5.69 -3.87
C GLY A 501 18.91 5.53 -5.29
N GLN A 502 18.77 6.65 -6.00
CA GLN A 502 18.15 6.66 -7.33
C GLN A 502 18.94 5.88 -8.37
N ALA A 503 20.28 5.92 -8.29
CA ALA A 503 21.12 5.16 -9.20
C ALA A 503 20.92 3.63 -9.07
N PHE A 504 20.71 3.13 -7.85
CA PHE A 504 20.40 1.73 -7.60
C PHE A 504 19.02 1.36 -8.17
N THR A 505 18.02 2.20 -7.95
CA THR A 505 16.66 2.04 -8.49
C THR A 505 16.64 2.06 -10.02
N ASP A 506 17.33 3.01 -10.66
CA ASP A 506 17.41 3.15 -12.13
C ASP A 506 18.16 2.00 -12.81
N SER A 507 19.02 1.30 -12.06
CA SER A 507 19.96 0.32 -12.61
C SER A 507 19.32 -0.85 -13.35
N ILE A 508 18.05 -1.16 -13.03
CA ILE A 508 17.31 -2.26 -13.68
C ILE A 508 16.75 -1.87 -15.06
N GLY A 509 16.55 -0.59 -15.31
CA GLY A 509 16.08 -0.11 -16.60
C GLY A 509 16.92 -0.68 -17.75
N LYS A 510 16.26 -1.30 -18.73
CA LYS A 510 16.87 -2.01 -19.87
C LYS A 510 17.71 -3.25 -19.49
N ASP A 511 17.57 -3.77 -18.26
CA ASP A 511 18.31 -4.95 -17.78
C ASP A 511 17.50 -5.81 -16.78
N TRP A 512 16.27 -6.14 -17.12
CA TRP A 512 15.32 -6.83 -16.23
C TRP A 512 15.79 -8.20 -15.73
N GLY A 513 16.57 -8.92 -16.52
CA GLY A 513 17.01 -10.28 -16.20
C GLY A 513 18.51 -10.45 -15.94
N GLY A 514 19.30 -9.38 -16.02
CA GLY A 514 20.76 -9.43 -15.84
C GLY A 514 21.17 -9.18 -14.40
N LYS A 515 21.27 -7.91 -14.01
CA LYS A 515 21.70 -7.50 -12.65
C LYS A 515 20.87 -8.13 -11.54
N PRO A 516 19.52 -8.12 -11.60
CA PRO A 516 18.71 -8.75 -10.55
C PRO A 516 18.98 -10.25 -10.40
N LEU A 517 19.17 -10.99 -11.51
CA LEU A 517 19.50 -12.41 -11.45
C LEU A 517 20.84 -12.66 -10.77
N GLU A 518 21.85 -11.83 -11.07
CA GLU A 518 23.16 -11.93 -10.44
C GLU A 518 23.08 -11.69 -8.94
N ASP A 519 22.36 -10.64 -8.52
CA ASP A 519 22.12 -10.33 -7.10
C ASP A 519 21.42 -11.47 -6.37
N LEU A 520 20.36 -12.01 -6.98
CA LEU A 520 19.59 -13.11 -6.38
C LEU A 520 20.45 -14.37 -6.22
N LYS A 521 21.29 -14.71 -7.21
CA LYS A 521 22.24 -15.82 -7.10
C LYS A 521 23.30 -15.59 -6.02
N LYS A 522 23.91 -14.41 -5.99
CA LYS A 522 24.91 -14.03 -4.98
C LYS A 522 24.28 -13.92 -3.59
N GLY A 523 23.05 -13.42 -3.49
CA GLY A 523 22.29 -13.33 -2.25
C GLY A 523 22.02 -14.69 -1.62
N MET A 524 21.57 -15.67 -2.41
CA MET A 524 21.40 -17.06 -1.94
C MET A 524 22.72 -17.63 -1.43
N ALA A 525 23.78 -17.52 -2.21
CA ALA A 525 25.10 -18.04 -1.82
C ALA A 525 25.63 -17.36 -0.54
N SER A 526 25.46 -16.04 -0.43
CA SER A 526 25.94 -15.28 0.73
C SER A 526 25.15 -15.61 1.99
N VAL A 527 23.81 -15.62 1.94
CA VAL A 527 22.99 -15.87 3.13
C VAL A 527 23.15 -17.28 3.66
N THR A 528 23.27 -18.28 2.80
CA THR A 528 23.50 -19.68 3.22
C THR A 528 24.88 -19.91 3.78
N ALA A 529 25.89 -19.18 3.34
CA ALA A 529 27.23 -19.18 3.95
C ALA A 529 27.22 -18.49 5.34
N GLN A 530 26.47 -17.42 5.53
CA GLN A 530 26.34 -16.71 6.80
C GLN A 530 25.43 -17.45 7.78
N GLN A 531 24.41 -18.14 7.29
CA GLN A 531 23.36 -18.83 8.05
C GLN A 531 23.32 -20.33 7.70
N PRO A 532 24.20 -21.18 8.27
CA PRO A 532 24.32 -22.61 7.89
C PRO A 532 23.06 -23.45 8.18
N TRP A 533 22.10 -22.92 8.92
CA TRP A 533 20.80 -23.55 9.15
C TRP A 533 19.86 -23.48 7.95
N LEU A 534 20.18 -22.67 6.93
CA LEU A 534 19.45 -22.59 5.64
C LEU A 534 20.01 -23.67 4.68
N ASP A 535 19.15 -24.54 4.17
CA ASP A 535 19.54 -25.59 3.21
C ASP A 535 19.30 -25.10 1.78
N ALA A 536 20.35 -24.60 1.14
CA ALA A 536 20.31 -24.14 -0.25
C ALA A 536 19.88 -25.21 -1.26
N ASN A 537 20.08 -26.50 -0.97
CA ASN A 537 19.68 -27.61 -1.84
C ASN A 537 18.20 -27.96 -1.69
N ASN A 538 17.51 -27.35 -0.74
CA ASN A 538 16.13 -27.64 -0.38
C ASN A 538 15.32 -26.32 -0.38
N ALA A 539 15.29 -25.62 -1.49
CA ALA A 539 14.73 -24.30 -1.62
C ALA A 539 13.63 -24.24 -2.70
N CYS A 540 12.55 -23.48 -2.42
CA CYS A 540 11.61 -23.02 -3.45
C CYS A 540 11.68 -21.48 -3.57
N ALA A 541 11.63 -20.96 -4.80
CA ALA A 541 11.49 -19.52 -5.02
C ALA A 541 10.06 -19.13 -5.34
N LEU A 542 9.67 -17.95 -4.87
CA LEU A 542 8.32 -17.44 -5.00
C LEU A 542 8.35 -15.95 -5.37
N GLY A 543 7.47 -15.53 -6.27
CA GLY A 543 7.35 -14.12 -6.60
C GLY A 543 6.06 -13.76 -7.28
N GLY A 544 5.67 -12.50 -7.13
CA GLY A 544 4.49 -11.92 -7.79
C GLY A 544 4.87 -10.79 -8.73
N SER A 545 4.08 -10.58 -9.81
CA SER A 545 4.33 -9.50 -10.77
C SER A 545 5.72 -9.64 -11.42
N TYR A 546 6.59 -8.64 -11.28
CA TYR A 546 8.00 -8.79 -11.67
C TYR A 546 8.66 -10.01 -10.97
N GLY A 547 8.35 -10.27 -9.69
CA GLY A 547 8.82 -11.48 -9.01
C GLY A 547 8.31 -12.76 -9.69
N GLY A 548 7.09 -12.76 -10.21
CA GLY A 548 6.55 -13.84 -11.05
C GLY A 548 7.24 -13.95 -12.40
N TYR A 549 7.57 -12.81 -13.05
CA TYR A 549 8.46 -12.77 -14.21
C TYR A 549 9.79 -13.44 -13.89
N MET A 550 10.38 -13.13 -12.73
CA MET A 550 11.64 -13.71 -12.30
C MET A 550 11.54 -15.23 -12.10
N MET A 551 10.39 -15.77 -11.69
CA MET A 551 10.17 -17.23 -11.64
C MET A 551 10.21 -17.84 -13.04
N ASN A 552 9.56 -17.22 -14.03
CA ASN A 552 9.67 -17.62 -15.44
C ASN A 552 11.11 -17.47 -15.96
N TRP A 553 11.82 -16.41 -15.54
CA TRP A 553 13.22 -16.16 -15.90
C TRP A 553 14.18 -17.18 -15.31
N PHE A 554 13.96 -17.61 -14.03
CA PHE A 554 14.73 -18.67 -13.38
C PHE A 554 14.61 -20.00 -14.12
N GLN A 555 13.42 -20.34 -14.61
CA GLN A 555 13.21 -21.55 -15.42
C GLN A 555 14.22 -21.64 -16.58
N GLY A 556 14.47 -20.52 -17.27
CA GLY A 556 15.36 -20.48 -18.42
C GLY A 556 16.83 -20.25 -18.09
N ASN A 557 17.14 -19.55 -16.98
CA ASN A 557 18.46 -18.98 -16.71
C ASN A 557 19.09 -19.39 -15.37
N TRP A 558 18.29 -20.08 -14.51
CA TRP A 558 18.75 -20.65 -13.23
C TRP A 558 17.91 -21.88 -12.85
N ASN A 559 17.77 -22.81 -13.75
CA ASN A 559 16.86 -23.96 -13.67
C ASN A 559 17.31 -25.09 -12.74
N ASP A 560 18.44 -24.95 -12.07
CA ASP A 560 18.99 -25.85 -11.04
C ASP A 560 19.07 -25.22 -9.65
N GLY A 561 18.62 -23.96 -9.52
CA GLY A 561 18.70 -23.21 -8.26
C GLY A 561 17.63 -23.59 -7.23
N PHE A 562 16.53 -24.24 -7.65
CA PHE A 562 15.37 -24.47 -6.80
C PHE A 562 14.70 -25.81 -7.08
N GLN A 563 14.13 -26.41 -6.03
CA GLN A 563 13.29 -27.62 -6.12
C GLN A 563 11.91 -27.32 -6.69
N CYS A 564 11.38 -26.12 -6.43
CA CYS A 564 10.11 -25.67 -6.99
C CYS A 564 10.03 -24.13 -7.12
N LEU A 565 9.09 -23.68 -7.94
CA LEU A 565 8.78 -22.26 -8.13
C LEU A 565 7.29 -22.01 -7.89
N VAL A 566 6.99 -20.78 -7.44
CA VAL A 566 5.61 -20.26 -7.36
C VAL A 566 5.56 -18.94 -8.11
N ASN A 567 4.86 -18.91 -9.21
CA ASN A 567 4.67 -17.77 -10.10
C ASN A 567 3.27 -17.19 -9.89
N HIS A 568 3.17 -16.03 -9.25
CA HIS A 568 1.92 -15.28 -9.12
C HIS A 568 1.92 -14.09 -10.09
N ALA A 569 0.95 -14.07 -11.02
CA ALA A 569 0.75 -12.96 -11.96
C ALA A 569 2.03 -12.52 -12.69
N GLY A 570 2.87 -13.49 -13.10
CA GLY A 570 4.16 -13.23 -13.72
C GLY A 570 4.10 -13.15 -15.23
N LEU A 571 4.92 -12.26 -15.81
CA LEU A 571 5.05 -12.06 -17.25
C LEU A 571 5.76 -13.27 -17.87
N PHE A 572 5.24 -13.78 -18.98
CA PHE A 572 5.78 -14.92 -19.71
C PHE A 572 6.23 -14.55 -21.13
N ASP A 573 5.37 -13.83 -21.88
CA ASP A 573 5.67 -13.33 -23.22
C ASP A 573 5.56 -11.80 -23.23
N MET A 574 6.71 -11.14 -23.25
CA MET A 574 6.83 -9.67 -23.21
C MET A 574 6.16 -8.99 -24.39
N ARG A 575 6.04 -9.68 -25.53
CA ARG A 575 5.39 -9.18 -26.73
C ARG A 575 3.89 -9.04 -26.54
N SER A 576 3.23 -10.10 -26.11
CA SER A 576 1.80 -10.07 -25.82
C SER A 576 1.49 -9.21 -24.59
N MET A 577 2.38 -9.19 -23.59
CA MET A 577 2.27 -8.33 -22.42
C MET A 577 2.17 -6.86 -22.81
N TYR A 578 3.09 -6.35 -23.65
CA TYR A 578 3.10 -4.94 -24.09
C TYR A 578 1.80 -4.53 -24.76
N TYR A 579 1.22 -5.38 -25.62
CA TYR A 579 0.00 -5.04 -26.37
C TYR A 579 -1.30 -5.25 -25.59
N VAL A 580 -1.26 -5.80 -24.38
CA VAL A 580 -2.47 -6.16 -23.61
C VAL A 580 -2.51 -5.53 -22.23
N THR A 581 -1.37 -5.10 -21.66
CA THR A 581 -1.34 -4.36 -20.38
C THR A 581 -2.10 -3.03 -20.49
N GLU A 582 -2.62 -2.55 -19.38
CA GLU A 582 -3.46 -1.34 -19.36
C GLU A 582 -2.63 -0.04 -19.32
N GLU A 583 -1.42 -0.05 -18.76
CA GLU A 583 -0.49 1.08 -18.70
C GLU A 583 0.73 0.82 -19.59
N LEU A 584 1.00 1.68 -20.55
CA LEU A 584 2.09 1.52 -21.51
C LEU A 584 3.36 2.27 -21.09
N TRP A 585 3.27 3.27 -20.21
CA TRP A 585 4.45 4.06 -19.81
C TRP A 585 5.52 3.21 -19.13
N PHE A 586 5.17 2.21 -18.27
CA PHE A 586 6.17 1.42 -17.59
C PHE A 586 6.96 0.51 -18.57
N PRO A 587 6.35 -0.29 -19.48
CA PRO A 587 7.14 -1.08 -20.41
C PRO A 587 7.90 -0.21 -21.43
N GLU A 588 7.35 0.93 -21.83
CA GLU A 588 8.04 1.85 -22.73
C GLU A 588 9.28 2.47 -22.10
N TYR A 589 9.21 2.88 -20.82
CA TYR A 589 10.37 3.37 -20.10
C TYR A 589 11.41 2.27 -19.87
N GLU A 590 10.97 1.14 -19.32
CA GLU A 590 11.83 0.01 -18.95
C GLU A 590 12.58 -0.61 -20.16
N PHE A 591 11.95 -0.62 -21.32
CA PHE A 591 12.53 -1.17 -22.55
C PHE A 591 12.94 -0.11 -23.59
N GLY A 592 12.89 1.18 -23.21
CA GLY A 592 13.41 2.29 -24.00
C GLY A 592 12.52 2.73 -25.16
N GLY A 593 11.23 2.40 -25.14
CA GLY A 593 10.23 2.81 -26.12
C GLY A 593 9.25 1.69 -26.48
N THR A 594 8.44 1.92 -27.49
CA THR A 594 7.43 0.96 -27.97
C THR A 594 8.08 -0.35 -28.46
N TYR A 595 7.36 -1.46 -28.34
CA TYR A 595 7.85 -2.78 -28.75
C TYR A 595 8.36 -2.82 -30.20
N ASP A 596 7.64 -2.21 -31.15
CA ASP A 596 8.00 -2.19 -32.56
C ASP A 596 9.35 -1.48 -32.85
N LYS A 597 9.72 -0.50 -32.01
CA LYS A 597 10.99 0.25 -32.14
C LYS A 597 12.14 -0.35 -31.34
N ASN A 598 11.87 -1.09 -30.28
CA ASN A 598 12.89 -1.64 -29.37
C ASN A 598 12.78 -3.17 -29.20
N LYS A 599 12.34 -3.86 -30.24
CA LYS A 599 12.05 -5.29 -30.25
C LYS A 599 13.21 -6.13 -29.66
N GLU A 600 14.44 -5.81 -30.00
CA GLU A 600 15.62 -6.58 -29.53
C GLU A 600 15.73 -6.61 -28.01
N LEU A 601 15.46 -5.48 -27.33
CA LEU A 601 15.53 -5.37 -25.89
C LEU A 601 14.40 -6.14 -25.21
N PHE A 602 13.16 -6.01 -25.72
CA PHE A 602 12.05 -6.81 -25.25
C PHE A 602 12.31 -8.30 -25.37
N GLU A 603 12.80 -8.76 -26.54
CA GLU A 603 13.06 -10.17 -26.80
C GLU A 603 14.26 -10.73 -26.03
N LYS A 604 15.25 -9.88 -25.70
CA LYS A 604 16.41 -10.29 -24.87
C LYS A 604 15.98 -10.77 -23.48
N PHE A 605 15.00 -10.10 -22.87
CA PHE A 605 14.51 -10.41 -21.53
C PHE A 605 13.14 -11.09 -21.55
N ASN A 606 12.77 -11.71 -22.67
CA ASN A 606 11.49 -12.39 -22.85
C ASN A 606 11.59 -13.86 -22.41
N PRO A 607 10.96 -14.29 -21.30
CA PRO A 607 11.05 -15.66 -20.79
C PRO A 607 10.67 -16.74 -21.82
N VAL A 608 9.72 -16.47 -22.71
CA VAL A 608 9.29 -17.43 -23.73
C VAL A 608 10.40 -17.84 -24.69
N ASN A 609 11.45 -17.01 -24.84
CA ASN A 609 12.60 -17.32 -25.71
C ASN A 609 13.58 -18.31 -25.08
N TYR A 610 13.37 -18.73 -23.82
CA TYR A 610 14.26 -19.64 -23.08
C TYR A 610 13.53 -20.88 -22.56
N VAL A 611 12.35 -21.16 -23.09
CA VAL A 611 11.47 -22.23 -22.59
C VAL A 611 12.06 -23.63 -22.78
N GLU A 612 12.95 -23.83 -23.74
CA GLU A 612 13.65 -25.12 -23.95
C GLU A 612 14.48 -25.56 -22.72
N ASN A 613 14.86 -24.62 -21.85
CA ASN A 613 15.62 -24.89 -20.62
C ASN A 613 14.69 -25.20 -19.42
N TRP A 614 13.39 -25.05 -19.59
CA TRP A 614 12.43 -25.17 -18.49
C TRP A 614 12.29 -26.62 -18.02
N LYS A 615 12.46 -26.86 -16.73
CA LYS A 615 12.33 -28.19 -16.10
C LYS A 615 11.86 -28.16 -14.65
N THR A 616 11.98 -27.01 -13.96
CA THR A 616 11.66 -26.90 -12.54
C THR A 616 10.15 -26.95 -12.33
N PRO A 617 9.63 -27.76 -11.38
CA PRO A 617 8.23 -27.74 -11.03
C PRO A 617 7.72 -26.34 -10.66
N MET A 618 6.56 -25.92 -11.18
CA MET A 618 6.04 -24.56 -10.91
C MET A 618 4.52 -24.54 -10.71
N LEU A 619 4.10 -23.88 -9.62
CA LEU A 619 2.71 -23.47 -9.39
C LEU A 619 2.51 -22.10 -10.02
N VAL A 620 1.50 -21.98 -10.90
CA VAL A 620 1.10 -20.70 -11.52
C VAL A 620 -0.21 -20.24 -10.89
N ILE A 621 -0.25 -18.95 -10.48
CA ILE A 621 -1.43 -18.35 -9.85
C ILE A 621 -1.76 -17.04 -10.55
N HIS A 622 -3.07 -16.79 -10.83
CA HIS A 622 -3.49 -15.54 -11.50
C HIS A 622 -4.93 -15.17 -11.16
N GLY A 623 -5.20 -13.86 -11.09
CA GLY A 623 -6.55 -13.30 -11.06
C GLY A 623 -7.06 -13.00 -12.47
N GLU A 624 -8.33 -13.28 -12.78
CA GLU A 624 -8.88 -13.02 -14.13
C GLU A 624 -9.09 -11.53 -14.42
N LYS A 625 -9.26 -10.72 -13.36
CA LYS A 625 -9.38 -9.25 -13.46
C LYS A 625 -8.04 -8.52 -13.43
N ASP A 626 -6.94 -9.26 -13.57
CA ASP A 626 -5.62 -8.67 -13.67
C ASP A 626 -5.41 -8.08 -15.07
N TYR A 627 -5.49 -6.74 -15.16
CA TYR A 627 -5.24 -6.02 -16.41
C TYR A 627 -3.84 -5.41 -16.46
N ARG A 628 -3.11 -5.39 -15.32
CA ARG A 628 -1.71 -5.01 -15.23
C ARG A 628 -0.82 -6.07 -15.88
N VAL A 629 -0.93 -7.31 -15.43
CA VAL A 629 -0.32 -8.48 -16.04
C VAL A 629 -1.44 -9.42 -16.48
N PRO A 630 -1.92 -9.32 -17.72
CA PRO A 630 -3.11 -10.06 -18.17
C PRO A 630 -2.99 -11.55 -17.92
N TYR A 631 -4.06 -12.18 -17.37
CA TYR A 631 -4.03 -13.58 -16.94
C TYR A 631 -3.65 -14.58 -18.04
N GLY A 632 -3.72 -14.18 -19.30
CA GLY A 632 -3.18 -14.93 -20.44
C GLY A 632 -1.71 -15.26 -20.33
N GLN A 633 -0.92 -14.45 -19.59
CA GLN A 633 0.50 -14.70 -19.32
C GLN A 633 0.68 -15.98 -18.47
N GLY A 634 -0.10 -16.14 -17.41
CA GLY A 634 -0.12 -17.34 -16.58
C GLY A 634 -0.60 -18.56 -17.33
N LEU A 635 -1.69 -18.44 -18.11
CA LEU A 635 -2.22 -19.52 -18.94
C LEU A 635 -1.18 -20.00 -19.97
N ALA A 636 -0.44 -19.10 -20.60
CA ALA A 636 0.58 -19.45 -21.60
C ALA A 636 1.75 -20.21 -20.96
N ALA A 637 2.27 -19.74 -19.81
CA ALA A 637 3.33 -20.44 -19.08
C ALA A 637 2.89 -21.84 -18.64
N TYR A 638 1.70 -21.97 -18.06
CA TYR A 638 1.12 -23.25 -17.65
C TYR A 638 0.93 -24.20 -18.84
N THR A 639 0.38 -23.73 -19.96
CA THR A 639 0.15 -24.52 -21.17
C THR A 639 1.47 -25.08 -21.71
N TYR A 640 2.54 -24.25 -21.76
CA TYR A 640 3.86 -24.72 -22.19
C TYR A 640 4.36 -25.87 -21.30
N MET A 641 4.30 -25.70 -19.97
CA MET A 641 4.78 -26.71 -19.03
C MET A 641 4.00 -28.03 -19.15
N GLN A 642 2.67 -27.96 -19.21
CA GLN A 642 1.82 -29.15 -19.35
C GLN A 642 2.09 -29.91 -20.66
N ARG A 643 2.26 -29.20 -21.77
CA ARG A 643 2.59 -29.79 -23.08
C ARG A 643 3.93 -30.51 -23.11
N ASN A 644 4.89 -30.04 -22.29
CA ASN A 644 6.24 -30.59 -22.23
C ASN A 644 6.47 -31.52 -21.03
N GLY A 645 5.41 -31.87 -20.27
CA GLY A 645 5.49 -32.80 -19.14
C GLY A 645 6.24 -32.27 -17.93
N ILE A 646 6.39 -30.93 -17.81
CA ILE A 646 6.98 -30.29 -16.63
C ILE A 646 5.93 -30.27 -15.53
N PRO A 647 6.21 -30.78 -14.32
CA PRO A 647 5.25 -30.77 -13.22
C PRO A 647 4.75 -29.35 -12.94
N SER A 648 3.45 -29.15 -13.04
CA SER A 648 2.86 -27.81 -12.86
C SER A 648 1.40 -27.88 -12.43
N GLU A 649 0.97 -26.89 -11.68
CA GLU A 649 -0.41 -26.64 -11.29
C GLU A 649 -0.82 -25.21 -11.63
N LEU A 650 -2.12 -24.99 -11.83
CA LEU A 650 -2.69 -23.67 -12.10
C LEU A 650 -3.81 -23.37 -11.08
N LEU A 651 -3.73 -22.23 -10.42
CA LEU A 651 -4.75 -21.69 -9.54
C LEU A 651 -5.24 -20.35 -10.09
N VAL A 652 -6.51 -20.27 -10.50
CA VAL A 652 -7.12 -19.06 -11.05
C VAL A 652 -8.20 -18.56 -10.10
N PHE A 653 -8.22 -17.25 -9.86
CA PHE A 653 -9.27 -16.56 -9.10
C PHE A 653 -10.08 -15.67 -10.04
N PRO A 654 -11.34 -16.04 -10.37
CA PRO A 654 -12.16 -15.30 -11.33
C PRO A 654 -12.56 -13.89 -10.89
N ASP A 655 -12.54 -13.63 -9.58
CA ASP A 655 -12.99 -12.40 -8.93
C ASP A 655 -11.85 -11.50 -8.43
N GLU A 656 -10.60 -11.98 -8.48
CA GLU A 656 -9.43 -11.22 -8.06
C GLU A 656 -8.73 -10.50 -9.21
N ASN A 657 -8.04 -9.41 -8.85
CA ASN A 657 -7.21 -8.62 -9.76
C ASN A 657 -5.72 -9.05 -9.70
N HIS A 658 -4.80 -8.12 -9.89
CA HIS A 658 -3.36 -8.35 -9.75
C HIS A 658 -2.94 -8.75 -8.31
N TRP A 659 -3.81 -8.50 -7.35
CA TRP A 659 -3.65 -8.86 -5.94
C TRP A 659 -4.76 -9.81 -5.49
N ILE A 660 -4.46 -10.66 -4.50
CA ILE A 660 -5.47 -11.46 -3.82
C ILE A 660 -5.93 -10.68 -2.59
N LEU A 661 -7.15 -10.17 -2.61
CA LEU A 661 -7.69 -9.24 -1.62
C LEU A 661 -8.81 -9.84 -0.76
N ASN A 662 -9.59 -10.75 -1.33
CA ASN A 662 -10.60 -11.49 -0.56
C ASN A 662 -9.92 -12.42 0.44
N GLN A 663 -10.39 -12.41 1.70
CA GLN A 663 -9.75 -13.16 2.79
C GLN A 663 -9.82 -14.67 2.61
N ASP A 664 -10.91 -15.20 2.07
CA ASP A 664 -11.06 -16.65 1.79
C ASP A 664 -10.15 -17.07 0.63
N ASN A 665 -10.07 -16.25 -0.42
CA ASN A 665 -9.13 -16.45 -1.52
C ASN A 665 -7.68 -16.40 -1.04
N LEU A 666 -7.34 -15.48 -0.11
CA LEU A 666 -6.00 -15.40 0.47
C LEU A 666 -5.66 -16.68 1.27
N GLN A 667 -6.60 -17.21 2.05
CA GLN A 667 -6.43 -18.49 2.76
C GLN A 667 -6.22 -19.65 1.78
N GLN A 668 -7.02 -19.72 0.71
CA GLN A 668 -6.86 -20.70 -0.35
C GLN A 668 -5.51 -20.56 -1.04
N TRP A 669 -5.06 -19.33 -1.33
CA TRP A 669 -3.77 -19.04 -1.92
C TRP A 669 -2.63 -19.62 -1.06
N TYR A 670 -2.57 -19.29 0.24
CA TYR A 670 -1.54 -19.80 1.15
C TYR A 670 -1.59 -21.33 1.30
N LYS A 671 -2.79 -21.92 1.39
CA LYS A 671 -2.95 -23.37 1.45
C LYS A 671 -2.34 -24.06 0.22
N ASN A 672 -2.60 -23.53 -0.98
CA ASN A 672 -2.07 -24.11 -2.21
C ASN A 672 -0.56 -23.88 -2.33
N VAL A 673 -0.06 -22.68 -2.00
CA VAL A 673 1.37 -22.36 -2.05
C VAL A 673 2.17 -23.24 -1.09
N LEU A 674 1.77 -23.29 0.18
CA LEU A 674 2.46 -24.13 1.17
C LEU A 674 2.36 -25.61 0.83
N GLY A 675 1.20 -26.10 0.40
CA GLY A 675 1.02 -27.48 -0.03
C GLY A 675 1.84 -27.84 -1.28
N TRP A 676 2.05 -26.87 -2.21
CA TRP A 676 2.97 -27.02 -3.33
C TRP A 676 4.41 -27.15 -2.85
N MET A 677 4.87 -26.22 -2.02
CA MET A 677 6.23 -26.24 -1.50
C MET A 677 6.54 -27.51 -0.70
N ASP A 678 5.61 -27.95 0.16
CA ASP A 678 5.76 -29.15 0.99
C ASP A 678 5.93 -30.45 0.17
N ARG A 679 5.47 -30.48 -1.06
CA ARG A 679 5.66 -31.66 -1.98
C ARG A 679 7.06 -31.72 -2.57
N TRP A 680 7.75 -30.58 -2.69
CA TRP A 680 9.02 -30.49 -3.36
C TRP A 680 10.20 -30.26 -2.41
N THR A 681 9.92 -29.97 -1.13
CA THR A 681 10.94 -29.76 -0.08
C THR A 681 10.81 -30.80 1.02
N ALA A 682 11.92 -31.26 1.54
CA ALA A 682 11.94 -32.09 2.74
C ALA A 682 12.02 -31.19 3.99
N LYS A 683 11.16 -31.46 5.01
CA LYS A 683 11.14 -30.73 6.28
C LYS A 683 11.73 -31.53 7.43
#